data_19f0db790108086ba5858bb9b1a0ee7a
#
_entry.id   19f0db790108086ba5858bb9b1a0ee7a
#
_cell.length_a   1.000
_cell.length_b   1.000
_cell.length_c   1.000
_cell.angle_alpha   90.00
_cell.angle_beta   90.00
_cell.angle_gamma   90.00
#
_symmetry.space_group_name_H-M   'P 1'
#
loop_
_entity.id
_entity.type
_entity.pdbx_description
1 polymer ?
#
loop_
_entity_poly.entity_id
_entity_poly.type
_entity_poly.pdbx_seq_one_letter_code
_entity_poly.pdbx_strand_id
1 'polypeptide(L)'
;MKFTVYTANCTGNERNILYPNRVEITDGNALQSAAVYDHVCAKYEGCCRGREKFLASNVVVMDCDNSHTDDPAQWVTGEKLMAMLPDVAMAVVPSRNHMKEKHGKSARPRFHAYFMIPEQRDADTYTALKQSIQRRFPFFDGAALDAARFLYGSHAKASLWQDGKKTIADLFCQEEQGKSIPQGQRNTTMSQFAGRLVKRYGATERAHGIFLERAAECEPRLSDDELGTIWRSAAKFARKVQAQPGYVPPEEYEFQRMSLKPDDYSDIGQAKVLIREYGNELKYTPATDYLRYDGTTWNESKAQAVGAMEEFLDLQLADAQDVVKKAADALTRAGVAKDKVSKGGKTLEKEITDARRKAYAAYLSAYAYLAFVQKRRDMRYVLSALQAARPMLEISVADLDHDAFLLNTPDGAYDLRLGLAGKREHRPEDYATKVTSVSPGDRGKQIWQDAIATFFCGDIELMDYVQQVVGLAAVGKVFVEALIIAYGEGRNGKSTFWNTISRVLGTYSGNISADTLTVGCKRNYKPELAEAKGKRMLIAAELDEGMRLNTAIIKQLCSTDEIQAEKKYKDPFHFTPSHTLILYTNHLPRVGANDPGTWRRLLIIPFDAVIEGNSDIKNYAEYLAEKAGPAVLSWVIEGAQKVIQNGFRLKRPSTVESAVASYRESNDWLGHFLSECCMVDADCYAKSGELYSAYRAYAASVGEYVRSTTDFYSSMELRGFTRHKTKKGILVDGLMLLEGREFLE
;
A
#
# COMPACT_ATOMS: atom_id res chain seq x y z
N MET A 1 23.69 -33.77 -3.06
CA MET A 1 23.43 -32.31 -3.28
C MET A 1 24.53 -31.73 -4.14
N LYS A 2 24.23 -30.83 -5.12
CA LYS A 2 25.22 -30.20 -6.00
C LYS A 2 24.80 -28.78 -6.36
N PHE A 3 25.67 -27.77 -6.16
CA PHE A 3 25.41 -26.38 -6.51
C PHE A 3 26.70 -25.64 -6.91
N THR A 4 26.59 -24.41 -7.37
CA THR A 4 27.73 -23.63 -7.88
C THR A 4 27.89 -22.34 -7.07
N VAL A 5 29.14 -22.02 -6.72
CA VAL A 5 29.55 -20.72 -6.18
C VAL A 5 30.63 -20.11 -7.08
N TYR A 6 30.81 -18.80 -6.99
CA TYR A 6 31.82 -18.07 -7.76
C TYR A 6 32.75 -17.35 -6.80
N THR A 7 34.03 -17.62 -6.83
CA THR A 7 35.02 -17.09 -5.90
C THR A 7 35.85 -15.97 -6.51
N ALA A 8 36.27 -15.06 -5.66
CA ALA A 8 37.26 -14.04 -5.95
C ALA A 8 38.69 -14.63 -5.81
N ASN A 9 39.70 -13.89 -6.26
CA ASN A 9 41.12 -14.19 -6.00
C ASN A 9 41.63 -13.53 -4.70
N CYS A 10 40.73 -13.10 -3.82
CA CYS A 10 41.07 -12.39 -2.60
C CYS A 10 40.18 -12.84 -1.43
N THR A 11 40.57 -12.47 -0.21
CA THR A 11 39.82 -12.71 1.03
C THR A 11 39.72 -11.43 1.81
N GLY A 12 38.48 -11.08 2.24
CA GLY A 12 38.21 -9.94 3.12
C GLY A 12 38.18 -8.57 2.44
N ASN A 13 38.05 -8.49 1.12
CA ASN A 13 38.01 -7.26 0.35
C ASN A 13 36.58 -6.84 0.01
N GLU A 14 35.98 -5.95 0.78
CA GLU A 14 34.61 -5.46 0.57
C GLU A 14 34.40 -4.69 -0.76
N ARG A 15 35.47 -4.11 -1.31
CA ARG A 15 35.44 -3.36 -2.57
C ARG A 15 35.56 -4.27 -3.81
N ASN A 16 35.80 -5.58 -3.62
CA ASN A 16 35.88 -6.50 -4.74
C ASN A 16 34.50 -6.70 -5.39
N ILE A 17 34.46 -6.54 -6.70
CA ILE A 17 33.27 -6.79 -7.52
C ILE A 17 33.46 -7.95 -8.50
N LEU A 18 34.68 -8.53 -8.64
CA LEU A 18 35.00 -9.55 -9.59
C LEU A 18 35.08 -10.94 -8.95
N TYR A 19 34.32 -11.90 -9.50
CA TYR A 19 34.24 -13.28 -9.03
C TYR A 19 34.39 -14.24 -10.22
N PRO A 20 35.63 -14.39 -10.77
CA PRO A 20 35.83 -15.08 -12.03
C PRO A 20 35.86 -16.62 -11.93
N ASN A 21 36.11 -17.18 -10.73
CA ASN A 21 36.34 -18.59 -10.58
C ASN A 21 35.06 -19.35 -10.29
N ARG A 22 34.56 -20.13 -11.24
CA ARG A 22 33.39 -20.99 -11.03
C ARG A 22 33.82 -22.25 -10.28
N VAL A 23 33.24 -22.54 -9.14
CA VAL A 23 33.49 -23.71 -8.32
C VAL A 23 32.21 -24.51 -8.16
N GLU A 24 32.24 -25.76 -8.53
CA GLU A 24 31.16 -26.71 -8.35
C GLU A 24 31.30 -27.40 -6.98
N ILE A 25 30.26 -27.30 -6.15
CA ILE A 25 30.25 -27.82 -4.80
C ILE A 25 29.46 -29.11 -4.77
N THR A 26 30.11 -30.20 -4.42
CA THR A 26 29.53 -31.55 -4.37
C THR A 26 29.51 -32.17 -2.97
N ASP A 27 30.28 -31.58 -2.06
CA ASP A 27 30.41 -32.02 -0.67
C ASP A 27 30.91 -30.89 0.25
N GLY A 28 30.95 -31.15 1.53
CA GLY A 28 31.36 -30.15 2.55
C GLY A 28 32.81 -29.69 2.40
N ASN A 29 33.74 -30.56 1.92
CA ASN A 29 35.16 -30.21 1.75
C ASN A 29 35.31 -29.24 0.59
N ALA A 30 34.64 -29.48 -0.53
CA ALA A 30 34.61 -28.59 -1.68
C ALA A 30 34.06 -27.20 -1.28
N LEU A 31 32.97 -27.13 -0.49
CA LEU A 31 32.42 -25.88 0.02
C LEU A 31 33.41 -25.18 0.96
N GLN A 32 34.02 -25.91 1.87
CA GLN A 32 35.01 -25.35 2.80
C GLN A 32 36.20 -24.73 2.07
N SER A 33 36.70 -25.41 1.04
CA SER A 33 37.82 -24.93 0.19
C SER A 33 37.45 -23.67 -0.59
N ALA A 34 36.23 -23.60 -1.13
CA ALA A 34 35.71 -22.42 -1.84
C ALA A 34 35.46 -21.24 -0.89
N ALA A 35 34.96 -21.51 0.31
CA ALA A 35 34.62 -20.50 1.31
C ALA A 35 35.84 -19.83 1.96
N VAL A 36 37.06 -20.26 1.68
CA VAL A 36 38.31 -19.56 2.07
C VAL A 36 38.36 -18.19 1.39
N TYR A 37 37.87 -18.10 0.16
CA TYR A 37 37.88 -16.88 -0.64
C TYR A 37 36.55 -16.11 -0.49
N ASP A 38 36.61 -14.81 -0.75
CA ASP A 38 35.38 -14.03 -0.92
C ASP A 38 34.60 -14.60 -2.11
N HIS A 39 33.29 -14.80 -1.95
CA HIS A 39 32.52 -15.50 -2.98
C HIS A 39 31.07 -15.03 -3.06
N VAL A 40 30.42 -15.39 -4.13
CA VAL A 40 29.00 -15.14 -4.41
C VAL A 40 28.30 -16.43 -4.84
N CYS A 41 26.99 -16.49 -4.63
CA CYS A 41 26.18 -17.65 -4.97
C CYS A 41 25.46 -17.53 -6.33
N ALA A 42 25.65 -16.44 -7.05
CA ALA A 42 25.05 -16.21 -8.34
C ALA A 42 26.11 -15.97 -9.42
N LYS A 43 25.77 -16.31 -10.67
CA LYS A 43 26.53 -15.96 -11.88
C LYS A 43 26.13 -14.55 -12.28
N TYR A 44 27.12 -13.71 -12.59
CA TYR A 44 26.92 -12.35 -13.08
C TYR A 44 27.55 -12.14 -14.45
N GLU A 45 26.97 -11.23 -15.23
CA GLU A 45 27.52 -10.82 -16.52
C GLU A 45 28.93 -10.22 -16.34
N GLY A 46 29.86 -10.64 -17.17
CA GLY A 46 31.26 -10.23 -17.06
C GLY A 46 31.93 -10.62 -15.74
N CYS A 47 31.41 -11.59 -15.00
CA CYS A 47 31.85 -11.94 -13.64
C CYS A 47 31.83 -10.78 -12.63
N CYS A 48 31.16 -9.68 -12.95
CA CYS A 48 31.06 -8.50 -12.13
C CYS A 48 29.76 -8.54 -11.29
N ARG A 49 29.89 -8.57 -9.97
CA ARG A 49 28.76 -8.55 -9.03
C ARG A 49 27.93 -7.27 -9.17
N GLY A 50 26.64 -7.44 -9.42
CA GLY A 50 25.64 -6.36 -9.50
C GLY A 50 24.24 -6.98 -9.66
N ARG A 51 23.21 -6.35 -9.09
CA ARG A 51 21.83 -6.88 -9.21
C ARG A 51 21.37 -6.90 -10.66
N GLU A 52 21.64 -5.87 -11.39
CA GLU A 52 21.33 -5.69 -12.82
C GLU A 52 22.13 -6.66 -13.72
N LYS A 53 23.23 -7.25 -13.20
CA LYS A 53 24.09 -8.21 -13.89
C LYS A 53 23.84 -9.66 -13.49
N PHE A 54 22.80 -9.91 -12.69
CA PHE A 54 22.44 -11.25 -12.25
C PHE A 54 22.00 -12.11 -13.45
N LEU A 55 22.59 -13.27 -13.62
CA LEU A 55 22.27 -14.21 -14.71
C LEU A 55 21.57 -15.48 -14.21
N ALA A 56 22.11 -16.11 -13.19
CA ALA A 56 21.52 -17.33 -12.63
C ALA A 56 22.11 -17.71 -11.28
N SER A 57 21.34 -18.43 -10.47
CA SER A 57 21.83 -19.11 -9.27
C SER A 57 21.04 -20.40 -9.01
N ASN A 58 21.72 -21.44 -8.53
CA ASN A 58 21.12 -22.70 -8.09
C ASN A 58 21.32 -22.96 -6.59
N VAL A 59 21.67 -21.92 -5.83
CA VAL A 59 21.81 -21.98 -4.38
C VAL A 59 21.44 -20.64 -3.76
N VAL A 60 20.69 -20.66 -2.67
CA VAL A 60 20.39 -19.48 -1.84
C VAL A 60 21.25 -19.54 -0.59
N VAL A 61 21.90 -18.43 -0.26
CA VAL A 61 22.65 -18.29 0.98
C VAL A 61 21.94 -17.32 1.94
N MET A 62 21.86 -17.72 3.20
CA MET A 62 21.29 -16.94 4.29
C MET A 62 22.32 -16.73 5.41
N ASP A 63 22.45 -15.48 5.87
CA ASP A 63 23.34 -15.13 6.99
C ASP A 63 22.60 -15.32 8.33
N CYS A 64 23.23 -15.99 9.27
CA CYS A 64 22.75 -16.10 10.65
C CYS A 64 23.78 -15.50 11.61
N ASP A 65 23.53 -14.29 12.07
CA ASP A 65 24.38 -13.60 13.05
C ASP A 65 23.83 -13.73 14.49
N ASN A 66 22.70 -14.44 14.70
CA ASN A 66 21.98 -14.56 15.99
C ASN A 66 21.75 -13.19 16.64
N SER A 67 21.43 -12.19 15.80
CA SER A 67 21.23 -10.81 16.25
C SER A 67 19.83 -10.53 16.82
N HIS A 68 18.89 -11.48 16.66
CA HIS A 68 17.50 -11.41 17.09
C HIS A 68 17.30 -11.52 18.61
N THR A 69 18.30 -12.08 19.34
CA THR A 69 18.24 -12.25 20.78
C THR A 69 19.63 -12.24 21.40
N ASP A 70 19.73 -11.78 22.67
CA ASP A 70 20.95 -11.85 23.46
C ASP A 70 20.96 -13.06 24.41
N ASP A 71 19.85 -13.80 24.49
CA ASP A 71 19.74 -15.05 25.26
C ASP A 71 20.43 -16.22 24.53
N PRO A 72 21.53 -16.80 25.10
CA PRO A 72 22.23 -17.91 24.47
C PRO A 72 21.39 -19.17 24.25
N ALA A 73 20.34 -19.39 25.05
CA ALA A 73 19.45 -20.55 24.90
C ALA A 73 18.63 -20.51 23.61
N GLN A 74 18.37 -19.31 23.10
CA GLN A 74 17.61 -19.06 21.89
C GLN A 74 18.48 -18.97 20.63
N TRP A 75 19.82 -19.03 20.74
CA TRP A 75 20.69 -19.01 19.59
C TRP A 75 20.54 -20.26 18.74
N VAL A 76 20.56 -20.05 17.44
CA VAL A 76 20.53 -21.12 16.44
C VAL A 76 21.98 -21.47 16.07
N THR A 77 22.30 -22.75 16.10
CA THR A 77 23.55 -23.30 15.57
C THR A 77 23.28 -24.01 14.23
N GLY A 78 24.34 -24.35 13.49
CA GLY A 78 24.20 -25.11 12.25
C GLY A 78 23.49 -26.45 12.45
N GLU A 79 23.81 -27.15 13.55
CA GLU A 79 23.20 -28.45 13.91
C GLU A 79 21.71 -28.26 14.28
N LYS A 80 21.36 -27.22 15.04
CA LYS A 80 19.96 -26.90 15.35
C LYS A 80 19.19 -26.60 14.05
N LEU A 81 19.78 -25.84 13.12
CA LEU A 81 19.14 -25.52 11.84
C LEU A 81 18.87 -26.81 11.03
N MET A 82 19.85 -27.72 10.93
CA MET A 82 19.68 -29.00 10.23
C MET A 82 18.61 -29.88 10.90
N ALA A 83 18.57 -29.90 12.23
CA ALA A 83 17.54 -30.62 12.97
C ALA A 83 16.12 -30.05 12.75
N MET A 84 16.00 -28.72 12.52
CA MET A 84 14.73 -28.08 12.15
C MET A 84 14.27 -28.42 10.71
N LEU A 85 15.20 -28.81 9.83
CA LEU A 85 14.98 -29.03 8.40
C LEU A 85 15.55 -30.38 7.93
N PRO A 86 15.12 -31.53 8.49
CA PRO A 86 15.78 -32.83 8.31
C PRO A 86 15.81 -33.33 6.86
N ASP A 87 14.84 -32.96 6.03
CA ASP A 87 14.72 -33.41 4.65
C ASP A 87 15.23 -32.39 3.60
N VAL A 88 15.71 -31.22 4.04
CA VAL A 88 16.13 -30.14 3.12
C VAL A 88 17.61 -30.27 2.78
N ALA A 89 17.94 -30.21 1.49
CA ALA A 89 19.31 -30.17 1.01
C ALA A 89 19.99 -28.85 1.37
N MET A 90 20.99 -28.88 2.28
CA MET A 90 21.66 -27.70 2.78
C MET A 90 23.10 -27.96 3.23
N ALA A 91 23.87 -26.88 3.27
CA ALA A 91 25.20 -26.88 3.91
C ALA A 91 25.34 -25.65 4.80
N VAL A 92 26.18 -25.75 5.84
CA VAL A 92 26.44 -24.65 6.77
C VAL A 92 27.95 -24.46 6.92
N VAL A 93 28.39 -23.19 6.79
CA VAL A 93 29.80 -22.82 7.02
C VAL A 93 29.86 -21.72 8.08
N PRO A 94 30.65 -21.87 9.16
CA PRO A 94 30.89 -20.81 10.12
C PRO A 94 31.42 -19.55 9.44
N SER A 95 30.83 -18.39 9.76
CA SER A 95 31.31 -17.12 9.22
C SER A 95 32.66 -16.71 9.84
N ARG A 96 33.40 -15.77 9.22
CA ARG A 96 34.67 -15.25 9.76
C ARG A 96 34.57 -14.69 11.19
N ASN A 97 33.34 -14.29 11.60
CA ASN A 97 33.06 -13.74 12.92
C ASN A 97 32.42 -14.76 13.88
N HIS A 98 32.44 -16.03 13.54
CA HIS A 98 31.93 -17.10 14.40
C HIS A 98 32.61 -17.11 15.76
N MET A 99 31.83 -17.12 16.85
CA MET A 99 32.30 -17.09 18.25
C MET A 99 33.25 -15.90 18.55
N LYS A 100 33.06 -14.76 17.91
CA LYS A 100 33.80 -13.52 18.19
C LYS A 100 32.83 -12.40 18.55
N GLU A 101 33.30 -11.42 19.31
CA GLU A 101 32.55 -10.18 19.53
C GLU A 101 32.46 -9.35 18.23
N LYS A 102 31.29 -8.74 17.98
CA LYS A 102 31.07 -7.92 16.79
C LYS A 102 30.01 -6.85 17.10
N HIS A 103 30.30 -5.58 16.82
CA HIS A 103 29.39 -4.43 17.00
C HIS A 103 28.73 -4.37 18.39
N GLY A 104 29.54 -4.58 19.45
CA GLY A 104 29.05 -4.54 20.84
C GLY A 104 28.21 -5.75 21.27
N LYS A 105 28.05 -6.76 20.41
CA LYS A 105 27.36 -8.01 20.76
C LYS A 105 28.36 -9.10 21.11
N SER A 106 28.03 -9.89 22.15
CA SER A 106 28.85 -10.98 22.67
C SER A 106 29.27 -12.00 21.60
N ALA A 107 30.30 -12.77 21.89
CA ALA A 107 30.70 -13.92 21.09
C ALA A 107 29.56 -14.93 21.00
N ARG A 108 29.09 -15.23 19.77
CA ARG A 108 27.94 -16.09 19.50
C ARG A 108 28.12 -16.86 18.21
N PRO A 109 27.36 -17.98 17.99
CA PRO A 109 27.38 -18.71 16.73
C PRO A 109 26.97 -17.79 15.58
N ARG A 110 27.82 -17.72 14.53
CA ARG A 110 27.51 -16.99 13.27
C ARG A 110 27.92 -17.86 12.11
N PHE A 111 27.02 -18.01 11.13
CA PHE A 111 27.25 -18.91 10.01
C PHE A 111 26.48 -18.48 8.76
N HIS A 112 26.89 -19.01 7.63
CA HIS A 112 26.18 -18.93 6.36
C HIS A 112 25.52 -20.28 6.09
N ALA A 113 24.22 -20.28 5.80
CA ALA A 113 23.47 -21.47 5.40
C ALA A 113 23.21 -21.42 3.89
N TYR A 114 23.66 -22.46 3.17
CA TYR A 114 23.52 -22.61 1.73
C TYR A 114 22.42 -23.63 1.47
N PHE A 115 21.34 -23.20 0.83
CA PHE A 115 20.21 -24.04 0.46
C PHE A 115 20.21 -24.26 -1.05
N MET A 116 20.23 -25.50 -1.50
CA MET A 116 20.06 -25.83 -2.90
C MET A 116 18.66 -25.43 -3.37
N ILE A 117 18.56 -24.84 -4.56
CA ILE A 117 17.31 -24.45 -5.19
C ILE A 117 17.31 -24.84 -6.68
N PRO A 118 16.14 -24.97 -7.33
CA PRO A 118 16.08 -24.98 -8.79
C PRO A 118 16.71 -23.70 -9.35
N GLU A 119 17.40 -23.80 -10.49
CA GLU A 119 18.10 -22.66 -11.09
C GLU A 119 17.17 -21.48 -11.30
N GLN A 120 17.47 -20.36 -10.64
CA GLN A 120 16.78 -19.09 -10.77
C GLN A 120 17.55 -18.16 -11.68
N ARG A 121 16.88 -17.55 -12.67
CA ARG A 121 17.47 -16.62 -13.65
C ARG A 121 16.99 -15.19 -13.51
N ASP A 122 16.13 -14.93 -12.53
CA ASP A 122 15.60 -13.62 -12.24
C ASP A 122 16.02 -13.17 -10.83
N ALA A 123 16.63 -11.97 -10.74
CA ALA A 123 17.13 -11.41 -9.49
C ALA A 123 16.02 -11.11 -8.48
N ASP A 124 14.83 -10.73 -8.97
CA ASP A 124 13.70 -10.38 -8.11
C ASP A 124 13.07 -11.63 -7.49
N THR A 125 12.89 -12.68 -8.29
CA THR A 125 12.43 -13.99 -7.80
C THR A 125 13.42 -14.59 -6.80
N TYR A 126 14.73 -14.48 -7.07
CA TYR A 126 15.77 -14.93 -6.14
C TYR A 126 15.73 -14.15 -4.82
N THR A 127 15.55 -12.83 -4.87
CA THR A 127 15.42 -11.96 -3.68
C THR A 127 14.12 -12.27 -2.92
N ALA A 128 13.00 -12.49 -3.61
CA ALA A 128 11.72 -12.84 -3.01
C ALA A 128 11.78 -14.17 -2.25
N LEU A 129 12.49 -15.17 -2.79
CA LEU A 129 12.73 -16.44 -2.08
C LEU A 129 13.54 -16.21 -0.79
N LYS A 130 14.60 -15.41 -0.81
CA LYS A 130 15.36 -15.04 0.40
C LYS A 130 14.48 -14.34 1.45
N GLN A 131 13.61 -13.44 1.01
CA GLN A 131 12.65 -12.77 1.90
C GLN A 131 11.63 -13.75 2.51
N SER A 132 11.18 -14.74 1.74
CA SER A 132 10.27 -15.78 2.23
C SER A 132 10.95 -16.68 3.26
N ILE A 133 12.21 -17.06 3.03
CA ILE A 133 13.02 -17.80 3.99
C ILE A 133 13.22 -16.99 5.28
N GLN A 134 13.54 -15.71 5.18
CA GLN A 134 13.74 -14.85 6.35
C GLN A 134 12.46 -14.62 7.14
N ARG A 135 11.31 -14.46 6.48
CA ARG A 135 9.99 -14.35 7.14
C ARG A 135 9.63 -15.62 7.93
N ARG A 136 9.93 -16.78 7.37
CA ARG A 136 9.69 -18.08 8.02
C ARG A 136 10.66 -18.35 9.16
N PHE A 137 11.90 -17.91 9.00
CA PHE A 137 13.00 -18.11 9.95
C PHE A 137 13.61 -16.75 10.34
N PRO A 138 12.99 -16.00 11.27
CA PRO A 138 13.37 -14.63 11.60
C PRO A 138 14.76 -14.47 12.22
N PHE A 139 15.44 -15.56 12.56
CA PHE A 139 16.82 -15.56 13.05
C PHE A 139 17.85 -15.32 11.93
N PHE A 140 17.48 -15.39 10.66
CA PHE A 140 18.33 -14.97 9.56
C PHE A 140 18.35 -13.44 9.41
N ASP A 141 19.51 -12.90 9.01
CA ASP A 141 19.73 -11.47 8.88
C ASP A 141 18.89 -10.85 7.75
N GLY A 142 17.97 -9.95 8.10
CA GLY A 142 17.13 -9.21 7.16
C GLY A 142 17.88 -8.21 6.28
N ALA A 143 19.10 -7.80 6.64
CA ALA A 143 19.92 -6.89 5.85
C ALA A 143 20.71 -7.60 4.71
N ALA A 144 20.67 -8.94 4.64
CA ALA A 144 21.48 -9.75 3.74
C ALA A 144 20.68 -10.41 2.60
N LEU A 145 19.56 -9.83 2.19
CA LEU A 145 18.57 -10.48 1.31
C LEU A 145 18.70 -10.15 -0.17
N ASP A 146 19.56 -9.22 -0.57
CA ASP A 146 19.70 -8.84 -1.98
C ASP A 146 20.35 -9.93 -2.84
N ALA A 147 20.08 -9.90 -4.16
CA ALA A 147 20.59 -10.86 -5.11
C ALA A 147 22.09 -10.71 -5.40
N ALA A 148 22.68 -9.56 -5.10
CA ALA A 148 24.10 -9.28 -5.28
C ALA A 148 24.92 -9.44 -3.99
N ARG A 149 24.37 -10.14 -2.99
CA ARG A 149 25.06 -10.39 -1.72
C ARG A 149 26.35 -11.20 -1.95
N PHE A 150 27.50 -10.70 -1.42
CA PHE A 150 28.73 -11.45 -1.35
C PHE A 150 29.03 -11.90 0.08
N LEU A 151 29.84 -12.91 0.20
CA LEU A 151 30.26 -13.52 1.44
C LEU A 151 31.76 -13.35 1.59
N TYR A 152 32.18 -12.94 2.75
CA TYR A 152 33.62 -12.87 3.05
C TYR A 152 34.21 -14.25 3.25
N GLY A 153 35.41 -14.44 2.74
CA GLY A 153 36.17 -15.63 2.99
C GLY A 153 36.37 -15.94 4.46
N SER A 154 36.28 -17.19 4.82
CA SER A 154 36.39 -17.72 6.17
C SER A 154 37.31 -18.94 6.21
N HIS A 155 38.31 -18.95 7.10
CA HIS A 155 39.14 -20.12 7.39
C HIS A 155 38.46 -21.06 8.40
N ALA A 156 37.18 -21.39 8.18
CA ALA A 156 36.43 -22.29 9.03
C ALA A 156 37.03 -23.69 9.07
N LYS A 157 37.10 -24.31 10.26
CA LYS A 157 37.70 -25.64 10.43
C LYS A 157 36.78 -26.80 10.04
N ALA A 158 35.48 -26.55 9.91
CA ALA A 158 34.50 -27.58 9.52
C ALA A 158 33.32 -26.93 8.82
N SER A 159 32.72 -27.62 7.88
CA SER A 159 31.41 -27.35 7.29
C SER A 159 30.45 -28.48 7.65
N LEU A 160 29.18 -28.17 7.82
CA LEU A 160 28.13 -29.16 7.96
C LEU A 160 27.48 -29.38 6.60
N TRP A 161 27.14 -30.63 6.28
CA TRP A 161 26.54 -31.01 5.02
C TRP A 161 25.38 -31.97 5.22
N GLN A 162 24.26 -31.69 4.58
CA GLN A 162 23.04 -32.50 4.65
C GLN A 162 22.47 -32.72 3.26
N ASP A 163 22.49 -34.00 2.82
CA ASP A 163 21.76 -34.40 1.62
C ASP A 163 20.28 -34.60 1.95
N GLY A 164 19.43 -33.71 1.41
CA GLY A 164 18.00 -33.77 1.56
C GLY A 164 17.29 -34.17 0.27
N LYS A 165 16.09 -34.69 0.39
CA LYS A 165 15.21 -35.00 -0.77
C LYS A 165 14.44 -33.78 -1.27
N LYS A 166 14.40 -32.72 -0.48
CA LYS A 166 13.68 -31.46 -0.75
C LYS A 166 14.65 -30.31 -0.85
N THR A 167 14.29 -29.32 -1.65
CA THR A 167 14.93 -28.01 -1.63
C THR A 167 14.23 -27.10 -0.59
N ILE A 168 14.88 -26.01 -0.19
CA ILE A 168 14.22 -25.03 0.68
C ILE A 168 12.98 -24.41 0.00
N ALA A 169 12.96 -24.28 -1.32
CA ALA A 169 11.84 -23.80 -2.09
C ALA A 169 10.60 -24.73 -1.99
N ASP A 170 10.82 -26.03 -1.86
CA ASP A 170 9.72 -27.02 -1.72
C ASP A 170 8.93 -26.83 -0.41
N LEU A 171 9.53 -26.26 0.63
CA LEU A 171 8.83 -25.95 1.88
C LEU A 171 7.79 -24.84 1.68
N PHE A 172 8.07 -23.89 0.81
CA PHE A 172 7.16 -22.80 0.46
C PHE A 172 6.13 -23.24 -0.58
N CYS A 173 6.48 -24.17 -1.47
CA CYS A 173 5.53 -24.79 -2.38
C CYS A 173 4.47 -25.65 -1.66
N GLN A 174 4.78 -26.27 -0.53
CA GLN A 174 3.81 -27.03 0.29
C GLN A 174 2.89 -26.14 1.11
N GLU A 175 3.37 -24.97 1.56
CA GLU A 175 2.54 -23.95 2.21
C GLU A 175 1.65 -23.21 1.19
N GLU A 176 2.03 -23.15 -0.08
CA GLU A 176 1.23 -22.57 -1.15
C GLU A 176 0.19 -23.55 -1.75
N GLN A 177 0.33 -24.84 -1.56
CA GLN A 177 -0.69 -25.85 -1.93
C GLN A 177 -1.88 -25.92 -0.96
N GLY A 178 -1.85 -25.17 0.14
CA GLY A 178 -2.92 -25.02 1.11
C GLY A 178 -3.31 -23.56 1.31
N LYS A 179 -3.42 -22.73 0.25
CA LYS A 179 -4.00 -21.39 0.39
C LYS A 179 -5.50 -21.52 0.57
N SER A 180 -5.88 -21.73 1.83
CA SER A 180 -7.21 -21.44 2.30
C SER A 180 -7.57 -19.99 2.02
N ILE A 181 -8.78 -19.76 1.52
CA ILE A 181 -9.35 -18.42 1.34
C ILE A 181 -9.60 -17.86 2.75
N PRO A 182 -8.89 -16.81 3.20
CA PRO A 182 -8.89 -16.38 4.60
C PRO A 182 -10.21 -15.75 5.02
N GLN A 183 -10.49 -15.80 6.32
CA GLN A 183 -11.64 -15.13 6.94
C GLN A 183 -11.65 -13.63 6.55
N GLY A 184 -12.78 -13.12 6.06
CA GLY A 184 -12.94 -11.75 5.55
C GLY A 184 -12.93 -11.62 4.02
N GLN A 185 -12.34 -12.58 3.29
CA GLN A 185 -12.39 -12.62 1.82
C GLN A 185 -13.24 -13.78 1.27
N ARG A 186 -13.60 -14.77 2.10
CA ARG A 186 -14.31 -15.99 1.69
C ARG A 186 -15.62 -15.70 0.94
N ASN A 187 -16.49 -14.89 1.55
CA ASN A 187 -17.82 -14.63 1.00
C ASN A 187 -17.75 -13.88 -0.32
N THR A 188 -16.84 -12.89 -0.44
CA THR A 188 -16.64 -12.11 -1.66
C THR A 188 -16.06 -12.98 -2.77
N THR A 189 -14.99 -13.72 -2.49
CA THR A 189 -14.34 -14.62 -3.47
C THR A 189 -15.31 -15.68 -3.96
N MET A 190 -16.03 -16.33 -3.04
CA MET A 190 -17.00 -17.37 -3.40
C MET A 190 -18.23 -16.81 -4.13
N SER A 191 -18.68 -15.59 -3.82
CA SER A 191 -19.77 -14.93 -4.55
C SER A 191 -19.40 -14.62 -5.99
N GLN A 192 -18.19 -14.10 -6.22
CA GLN A 192 -17.67 -13.83 -7.56
C GLN A 192 -17.50 -15.10 -8.37
N PHE A 193 -16.94 -16.14 -7.74
CA PHE A 193 -16.77 -17.45 -8.38
C PHE A 193 -18.12 -18.10 -8.73
N ALA A 194 -19.09 -18.08 -7.82
CA ALA A 194 -20.45 -18.54 -8.08
C ALA A 194 -21.09 -17.76 -9.25
N GLY A 195 -20.95 -16.44 -9.29
CA GLY A 195 -21.44 -15.59 -10.36
C GLY A 195 -20.86 -15.98 -11.74
N ARG A 196 -19.56 -16.29 -11.80
CA ARG A 196 -18.90 -16.77 -13.03
C ARG A 196 -19.40 -18.15 -13.47
N LEU A 197 -19.50 -19.07 -12.51
CA LEU A 197 -20.01 -20.41 -12.79
C LEU A 197 -21.42 -20.37 -13.34
N VAL A 198 -22.30 -19.58 -12.70
CA VAL A 198 -23.69 -19.46 -13.14
C VAL A 198 -23.80 -18.74 -14.48
N LYS A 199 -22.98 -17.73 -14.76
CA LYS A 199 -22.90 -17.05 -16.05
C LYS A 199 -22.43 -18.00 -17.17
N ARG A 200 -21.52 -18.93 -16.87
CA ARG A 200 -20.89 -19.83 -17.85
C ARG A 200 -21.64 -21.14 -18.04
N TYR A 201 -22.14 -21.73 -16.97
CA TYR A 201 -22.74 -23.07 -16.97
C TYR A 201 -24.22 -23.08 -16.59
N GLY A 202 -24.81 -21.90 -16.32
CA GLY A 202 -26.12 -21.81 -15.69
C GLY A 202 -26.10 -22.27 -14.23
N ALA A 203 -27.24 -22.20 -13.55
CA ALA A 203 -27.40 -22.71 -12.18
C ALA A 203 -27.62 -24.25 -12.19
N THR A 204 -26.67 -25.00 -12.75
CA THR A 204 -26.72 -26.47 -12.93
C THR A 204 -26.07 -27.16 -11.74
N GLU A 205 -26.41 -28.44 -11.50
CA GLU A 205 -25.77 -29.28 -10.50
C GLU A 205 -24.25 -29.36 -10.67
N ARG A 206 -23.80 -29.37 -11.92
CA ARG A 206 -22.39 -29.37 -12.23
C ARG A 206 -21.69 -28.08 -11.79
N ALA A 207 -22.25 -26.92 -12.10
CA ALA A 207 -21.71 -25.63 -11.67
C ALA A 207 -21.69 -25.53 -10.14
N HIS A 208 -22.72 -26.07 -9.49
CA HIS A 208 -22.77 -26.17 -8.03
C HIS A 208 -21.69 -27.10 -7.45
N GLY A 209 -21.43 -28.26 -8.11
CA GLY A 209 -20.33 -29.16 -7.71
C GLY A 209 -18.96 -28.46 -7.74
N ILE A 210 -18.63 -27.77 -8.84
CA ILE A 210 -17.39 -26.99 -8.99
C ILE A 210 -17.31 -25.87 -7.92
N PHE A 211 -18.43 -25.22 -7.59
CA PHE A 211 -18.51 -24.23 -6.54
C PHE A 211 -18.19 -24.82 -5.16
N LEU A 212 -18.74 -25.99 -4.84
CA LEU A 212 -18.50 -26.67 -3.56
C LEU A 212 -17.06 -27.19 -3.44
N GLU A 213 -16.45 -27.68 -4.52
CA GLU A 213 -15.04 -28.07 -4.54
C GLU A 213 -14.14 -26.87 -4.19
N ARG A 214 -14.37 -25.71 -4.79
CA ARG A 214 -13.62 -24.49 -4.45
C ARG A 214 -13.91 -23.98 -3.05
N ALA A 215 -15.14 -24.09 -2.57
CA ALA A 215 -15.53 -23.71 -1.20
C ALA A 215 -14.83 -24.53 -0.12
N ALA A 216 -14.44 -25.77 -0.42
CA ALA A 216 -13.68 -26.60 0.49
C ALA A 216 -12.29 -26.06 0.84
N GLU A 217 -11.75 -25.14 0.02
CA GLU A 217 -10.48 -24.46 0.23
C GLU A 217 -10.57 -23.23 1.16
N CYS A 218 -11.79 -22.85 1.60
CA CYS A 218 -11.99 -21.75 2.54
C CYS A 218 -11.55 -22.14 3.97
N GLU A 219 -10.84 -21.22 4.66
CA GLU A 219 -10.42 -21.44 6.05
C GLU A 219 -10.70 -20.20 6.93
N PRO A 220 -11.52 -20.34 7.99
CA PRO A 220 -12.33 -21.51 8.34
C PRO A 220 -13.39 -21.79 7.25
N ARG A 221 -13.84 -23.04 7.13
CA ARG A 221 -14.86 -23.41 6.12
C ARG A 221 -16.12 -22.57 6.25
N LEU A 222 -16.75 -22.25 5.12
CA LEU A 222 -18.08 -21.64 5.10
C LEU A 222 -19.12 -22.68 5.56
N SER A 223 -20.12 -22.22 6.31
CA SER A 223 -21.25 -23.07 6.69
C SER A 223 -22.13 -23.39 5.47
N ASP A 224 -22.87 -24.50 5.52
CA ASP A 224 -23.79 -24.86 4.44
C ASP A 224 -24.86 -23.78 4.18
N ASP A 225 -25.27 -23.05 5.22
CA ASP A 225 -26.19 -21.91 5.09
C ASP A 225 -25.56 -20.73 4.35
N GLU A 226 -24.29 -20.41 4.63
CA GLU A 226 -23.53 -19.37 3.91
C GLU A 226 -23.35 -19.76 2.44
N LEU A 227 -22.93 -21.00 2.16
CA LEU A 227 -22.78 -21.53 0.79
C LEU A 227 -24.10 -21.52 0.04
N GLY A 228 -25.18 -21.97 0.68
CA GLY A 228 -26.51 -21.94 0.11
C GLY A 228 -27.02 -20.53 -0.17
N THR A 229 -26.63 -19.56 0.67
CA THR A 229 -27.00 -18.15 0.48
C THR A 229 -26.25 -17.54 -0.71
N ILE A 230 -24.93 -17.77 -0.80
CA ILE A 230 -24.08 -17.33 -1.91
C ILE A 230 -24.61 -17.90 -3.24
N TRP A 231 -24.86 -19.21 -3.29
CA TRP A 231 -25.33 -19.87 -4.49
C TRP A 231 -26.71 -19.38 -4.93
N ARG A 232 -27.67 -19.27 -3.98
CA ARG A 232 -29.01 -18.73 -4.28
C ARG A 232 -28.96 -17.30 -4.78
N SER A 233 -28.06 -16.48 -4.25
CA SER A 233 -27.86 -15.10 -4.70
C SER A 233 -27.35 -15.05 -6.13
N ALA A 234 -26.34 -15.86 -6.47
CA ALA A 234 -25.80 -15.97 -7.83
C ALA A 234 -26.87 -16.49 -8.82
N ALA A 235 -27.65 -17.50 -8.43
CA ALA A 235 -28.74 -18.04 -9.24
C ALA A 235 -29.88 -17.03 -9.44
N LYS A 236 -30.23 -16.22 -8.41
CA LYS A 236 -31.23 -15.15 -8.50
C LYS A 236 -30.75 -14.02 -9.43
N PHE A 237 -29.47 -13.66 -9.36
CA PHE A 237 -28.85 -12.69 -10.27
C PHE A 237 -28.93 -13.19 -11.72
N ALA A 238 -28.60 -14.45 -11.98
CA ALA A 238 -28.72 -15.05 -13.30
C ALA A 238 -30.15 -14.98 -13.86
N ARG A 239 -31.17 -15.28 -13.04
CA ARG A 239 -32.57 -15.17 -13.43
C ARG A 239 -32.96 -13.71 -13.74
N LYS A 240 -32.44 -12.73 -12.99
CA LYS A 240 -32.66 -11.31 -13.26
C LYS A 240 -32.03 -10.88 -14.59
N VAL A 241 -30.85 -11.41 -14.91
CA VAL A 241 -30.17 -11.17 -16.20
C VAL A 241 -30.94 -11.86 -17.33
N GLN A 242 -31.46 -13.08 -17.13
CA GLN A 242 -32.28 -13.83 -18.10
C GLN A 242 -33.61 -13.12 -18.42
N ALA A 243 -34.13 -12.32 -17.50
CA ALA A 243 -35.37 -11.57 -17.69
C ALA A 243 -35.19 -10.23 -18.44
N GLN A 244 -33.96 -9.83 -18.80
CA GLN A 244 -33.69 -8.57 -19.51
C GLN A 244 -34.03 -8.68 -21.01
N PRO A 245 -34.63 -7.63 -21.63
CA PRO A 245 -34.85 -7.62 -23.07
C PRO A 245 -33.52 -7.75 -23.83
N GLY A 246 -33.43 -8.73 -24.73
CA GLY A 246 -32.19 -9.02 -25.46
C GLY A 246 -31.31 -10.09 -24.84
N TYR A 247 -31.73 -10.72 -23.74
CA TYR A 247 -31.05 -11.89 -23.19
C TYR A 247 -31.17 -13.07 -24.20
N VAL A 248 -30.01 -13.61 -24.56
CA VAL A 248 -29.92 -14.84 -25.36
C VAL A 248 -29.53 -15.98 -24.38
N PRO A 249 -30.31 -17.08 -24.33
CA PRO A 249 -30.01 -18.20 -23.42
C PRO A 249 -28.65 -18.83 -23.70
N PRO A 250 -27.93 -19.35 -22.69
CA PRO A 250 -26.64 -20.04 -22.87
C PRO A 250 -26.71 -21.19 -23.91
N GLU A 251 -27.88 -21.78 -24.11
CA GLU A 251 -28.12 -22.84 -25.06
C GLU A 251 -28.10 -22.35 -26.50
N GLU A 252 -28.49 -21.10 -26.76
CA GLU A 252 -28.37 -20.45 -28.06
C GLU A 252 -26.97 -19.89 -28.31
N TYR A 253 -26.14 -19.72 -27.26
CA TYR A 253 -24.70 -19.42 -27.35
C TYR A 253 -23.86 -20.66 -27.68
N GLU A 254 -24.40 -21.82 -27.94
CA GLU A 254 -23.61 -23.04 -28.24
C GLU A 254 -22.64 -22.85 -29.41
N PHE A 255 -22.84 -21.85 -30.26
CA PHE A 255 -21.89 -21.46 -31.29
C PHE A 255 -20.84 -20.43 -30.84
N GLN A 256 -20.95 -19.82 -29.64
CA GLN A 256 -20.06 -18.76 -29.14
C GLN A 256 -19.59 -18.93 -27.70
N ARG A 257 -19.67 -20.10 -27.09
CA ARG A 257 -18.85 -20.36 -25.90
C ARG A 257 -17.38 -20.28 -26.33
N MET A 258 -16.79 -19.09 -26.18
CA MET A 258 -15.36 -18.96 -26.41
C MET A 258 -14.64 -19.99 -25.57
N SER A 259 -14.05 -20.99 -26.21
CA SER A 259 -13.25 -22.03 -25.56
C SER A 259 -12.21 -21.37 -24.68
N LEU A 260 -11.97 -21.91 -23.48
CA LEU A 260 -10.85 -21.51 -22.65
C LEU A 260 -9.52 -22.06 -23.18
N LYS A 261 -9.56 -22.82 -24.26
CA LYS A 261 -8.38 -23.32 -24.95
C LYS A 261 -7.64 -22.14 -25.61
N PRO A 262 -6.34 -21.92 -25.31
CA PRO A 262 -5.54 -20.92 -26.00
C PRO A 262 -5.34 -21.30 -27.46
N ASP A 263 -5.18 -20.31 -28.33
CA ASP A 263 -4.85 -20.51 -29.73
C ASP A 263 -3.46 -21.15 -29.89
N ASP A 264 -2.54 -20.78 -29.02
CA ASP A 264 -1.22 -21.41 -28.88
C ASP A 264 -0.95 -21.82 -27.42
N TYR A 265 -0.14 -22.86 -27.21
CA TYR A 265 0.19 -23.39 -25.90
C TYR A 265 1.42 -22.70 -25.28
N SER A 266 1.50 -21.37 -25.44
CA SER A 266 2.52 -20.51 -24.86
C SER A 266 2.00 -19.76 -23.63
N ASP A 267 2.91 -19.06 -22.90
CA ASP A 267 2.54 -18.15 -21.82
C ASP A 267 1.73 -16.94 -22.33
N ILE A 268 2.04 -16.48 -23.56
CA ILE A 268 1.29 -15.40 -24.22
C ILE A 268 -0.13 -15.84 -24.58
N GLY A 269 -0.28 -17.06 -25.17
CA GLY A 269 -1.61 -17.59 -25.45
C GLY A 269 -2.44 -17.77 -24.21
N GLN A 270 -1.84 -18.23 -23.11
CA GLN A 270 -2.50 -18.36 -21.80
C GLN A 270 -2.91 -16.99 -21.25
N ALA A 271 -2.03 -15.98 -21.33
CA ALA A 271 -2.29 -14.61 -20.89
C ALA A 271 -3.47 -13.98 -21.64
N LYS A 272 -3.55 -14.17 -22.98
CA LYS A 272 -4.66 -13.66 -23.78
C LYS A 272 -6.01 -14.22 -23.33
N VAL A 273 -6.08 -15.51 -23.03
CA VAL A 273 -7.32 -16.13 -22.54
C VAL A 273 -7.66 -15.64 -21.13
N LEU A 274 -6.67 -15.55 -20.24
CA LEU A 274 -6.85 -14.97 -18.90
C LEU A 274 -7.45 -13.55 -19.01
N ILE A 275 -6.89 -12.69 -19.82
CA ILE A 275 -7.35 -11.30 -19.97
C ILE A 275 -8.75 -11.22 -20.56
N ARG A 276 -9.08 -12.07 -21.50
CA ARG A 276 -10.44 -12.15 -22.04
C ARG A 276 -11.47 -12.45 -20.95
N GLU A 277 -11.14 -13.34 -20.01
CA GLU A 277 -12.05 -13.76 -18.93
C GLU A 277 -12.00 -12.82 -17.70
N TYR A 278 -10.83 -12.27 -17.37
CA TYR A 278 -10.56 -11.54 -16.14
C TYR A 278 -10.09 -10.08 -16.35
N GLY A 279 -10.02 -9.59 -17.59
CA GLY A 279 -9.48 -8.25 -17.87
C GLY A 279 -10.28 -7.10 -17.25
N ASN A 280 -11.56 -7.33 -16.90
CA ASN A 280 -12.38 -6.37 -16.15
C ASN A 280 -12.16 -6.43 -14.63
N GLU A 281 -11.42 -7.42 -14.15
CA GLU A 281 -11.15 -7.62 -12.71
C GLU A 281 -9.67 -7.63 -12.38
N LEU A 282 -8.80 -7.65 -13.39
CA LEU A 282 -7.35 -7.57 -13.22
C LEU A 282 -6.80 -6.37 -13.99
N LYS A 283 -5.98 -5.57 -13.34
CA LYS A 283 -5.19 -4.49 -13.94
C LYS A 283 -3.77 -4.54 -13.38
N TYR A 284 -2.88 -3.81 -14.04
CA TYR A 284 -1.48 -3.70 -13.64
C TYR A 284 -1.02 -2.24 -13.78
N THR A 285 -0.23 -1.76 -12.82
CA THR A 285 0.53 -0.52 -12.97
C THR A 285 1.97 -0.75 -12.52
N PRO A 286 2.99 -0.14 -13.14
CA PRO A 286 4.38 -0.27 -12.69
C PRO A 286 4.58 0.19 -11.23
N ALA A 287 3.87 1.21 -10.80
CA ALA A 287 3.98 1.80 -9.46
C ALA A 287 3.35 0.96 -8.35
N THR A 288 2.26 0.25 -8.63
CA THR A 288 1.49 -0.47 -7.61
C THR A 288 1.58 -2.00 -7.76
N ASP A 289 1.98 -2.52 -8.93
CA ASP A 289 1.90 -3.93 -9.30
C ASP A 289 0.46 -4.31 -9.72
N TYR A 290 0.02 -5.56 -9.49
CA TYR A 290 -1.32 -6.00 -9.86
C TYR A 290 -2.40 -5.41 -8.96
N LEU A 291 -3.54 -5.09 -9.59
CA LEU A 291 -4.78 -4.72 -8.93
C LEU A 291 -5.84 -5.76 -9.28
N ARG A 292 -6.63 -6.16 -8.28
CA ARG A 292 -7.82 -6.99 -8.47
C ARG A 292 -9.06 -6.27 -7.97
N TYR A 293 -10.09 -6.25 -8.79
CA TYR A 293 -11.40 -5.74 -8.44
C TYR A 293 -12.17 -6.79 -7.62
N ASP A 294 -12.65 -6.42 -6.44
CA ASP A 294 -13.37 -7.33 -5.53
C ASP A 294 -14.90 -7.20 -5.62
N GLY A 295 -15.40 -6.39 -6.55
CA GLY A 295 -16.81 -6.05 -6.67
C GLY A 295 -17.14 -4.66 -6.08
N THR A 296 -16.23 -4.08 -5.30
CA THR A 296 -16.38 -2.79 -4.63
C THR A 296 -15.18 -1.88 -4.92
N THR A 297 -13.97 -2.43 -4.79
CA THR A 297 -12.70 -1.69 -4.93
C THR A 297 -11.67 -2.46 -5.73
N TRP A 298 -10.73 -1.70 -6.29
CA TRP A 298 -9.49 -2.23 -6.86
C TRP A 298 -8.42 -2.34 -5.78
N ASN A 299 -8.07 -3.56 -5.40
CA ASN A 299 -7.10 -3.85 -4.36
C ASN A 299 -5.73 -4.15 -4.95
N GLU A 300 -4.70 -3.46 -4.48
CA GLU A 300 -3.30 -3.71 -4.84
C GLU A 300 -2.83 -4.99 -4.15
N SER A 301 -2.74 -6.10 -4.89
CA SER A 301 -2.32 -7.38 -4.36
C SER A 301 -1.87 -8.36 -5.44
N LYS A 302 -0.58 -8.66 -5.46
CA LYS A 302 -0.03 -9.73 -6.29
C LYS A 302 -0.63 -11.10 -5.92
N ALA A 303 -0.89 -11.34 -4.64
CA ALA A 303 -1.49 -12.59 -4.17
C ALA A 303 -2.91 -12.80 -4.73
N GLN A 304 -3.71 -11.72 -4.79
CA GLN A 304 -5.05 -11.81 -5.38
C GLN A 304 -5.01 -12.01 -6.91
N ALA A 305 -4.00 -11.50 -7.60
CA ALA A 305 -3.81 -11.77 -9.02
C ALA A 305 -3.43 -13.24 -9.27
N VAL A 306 -2.59 -13.81 -8.42
CA VAL A 306 -2.30 -15.26 -8.44
C VAL A 306 -3.57 -16.05 -8.19
N GLY A 307 -4.38 -15.68 -7.19
CA GLY A 307 -5.68 -16.33 -6.91
C GLY A 307 -6.65 -16.25 -8.11
N ALA A 308 -6.67 -15.14 -8.85
CA ALA A 308 -7.47 -15.05 -10.07
C ALA A 308 -6.98 -16.01 -11.17
N MET A 309 -5.66 -16.18 -11.29
CA MET A 309 -5.08 -17.15 -12.22
C MET A 309 -5.38 -18.59 -11.80
N GLU A 310 -5.37 -18.90 -10.50
CA GLU A 310 -5.77 -20.22 -9.98
C GLU A 310 -7.24 -20.52 -10.29
N GLU A 311 -8.15 -19.57 -9.99
CA GLU A 311 -9.57 -19.70 -10.35
C GLU A 311 -9.77 -19.92 -11.86
N PHE A 312 -9.01 -19.19 -12.67
CA PHE A 312 -9.05 -19.35 -14.12
C PHE A 312 -8.60 -20.76 -14.53
N LEU A 313 -7.54 -21.30 -13.94
CA LEU A 313 -7.02 -22.63 -14.23
C LEU A 313 -7.99 -23.75 -13.78
N ASP A 314 -8.74 -23.54 -12.71
CA ASP A 314 -9.80 -24.48 -12.29
C ASP A 314 -10.94 -24.53 -13.33
N LEU A 315 -11.38 -23.35 -13.81
CA LEU A 315 -12.36 -23.27 -14.90
C LEU A 315 -11.84 -23.90 -16.19
N GLN A 316 -10.57 -23.65 -16.51
CA GLN A 316 -9.93 -24.18 -17.70
C GLN A 316 -9.74 -25.70 -17.63
N LEU A 317 -9.45 -26.25 -16.45
CA LEU A 317 -9.35 -27.70 -16.23
C LEU A 317 -10.70 -28.37 -16.44
N ALA A 318 -11.78 -27.81 -15.87
CA ALA A 318 -13.13 -28.32 -16.07
C ALA A 318 -13.55 -28.30 -17.55
N ASP A 319 -13.20 -27.20 -18.26
CA ASP A 319 -13.44 -27.07 -19.72
C ASP A 319 -12.65 -28.15 -20.50
N ALA A 320 -11.37 -28.36 -20.19
CA ALA A 320 -10.53 -29.36 -20.85
C ALA A 320 -11.04 -30.80 -20.62
N GLN A 321 -11.49 -31.10 -19.41
CA GLN A 321 -12.10 -32.41 -19.09
C GLN A 321 -13.38 -32.65 -19.88
N ASP A 322 -14.21 -31.62 -20.08
CA ASP A 322 -15.42 -31.69 -20.91
C ASP A 322 -15.10 -31.92 -22.38
N VAL A 323 -14.11 -31.22 -22.88
CA VAL A 323 -13.67 -31.38 -24.26
C VAL A 323 -13.19 -32.82 -24.49
N VAL A 324 -12.43 -33.39 -23.55
CA VAL A 324 -11.99 -34.80 -23.61
C VAL A 324 -13.19 -35.76 -23.59
N LYS A 325 -14.16 -35.55 -22.68
CA LYS A 325 -15.37 -36.37 -22.60
C LYS A 325 -16.18 -36.32 -23.91
N LYS A 326 -16.44 -35.13 -24.45
CA LYS A 326 -17.15 -34.96 -25.69
C LYS A 326 -16.43 -35.63 -26.88
N ALA A 327 -15.09 -35.55 -26.91
CA ALA A 327 -14.28 -36.19 -27.96
C ALA A 327 -14.29 -37.75 -27.84
N ALA A 328 -14.24 -38.27 -26.62
CA ALA A 328 -14.37 -39.72 -26.33
C ALA A 328 -15.75 -40.25 -26.74
N ASP A 329 -16.82 -39.50 -26.41
CA ASP A 329 -18.20 -39.87 -26.80
C ASP A 329 -18.36 -39.81 -28.35
N ALA A 330 -17.68 -38.89 -29.01
CA ALA A 330 -17.68 -38.81 -30.47
C ALA A 330 -17.01 -40.04 -31.11
N LEU A 331 -15.87 -40.52 -30.57
CA LEU A 331 -15.25 -41.75 -30.98
C LEU A 331 -16.12 -42.97 -30.75
N THR A 332 -16.80 -43.02 -29.63
CA THR A 332 -17.75 -44.13 -29.32
C THR A 332 -18.93 -44.10 -30.31
N ARG A 333 -19.49 -42.94 -30.65
CA ARG A 333 -20.50 -42.79 -31.67
C ARG A 333 -20.01 -43.16 -33.08
N ALA A 334 -18.71 -42.96 -33.35
CA ALA A 334 -18.08 -43.44 -34.58
C ALA A 334 -17.81 -44.94 -34.62
N GLY A 335 -18.27 -45.73 -33.62
CA GLY A 335 -18.19 -47.15 -33.56
C GLY A 335 -16.95 -47.75 -32.91
N VAL A 336 -16.20 -46.97 -32.12
CA VAL A 336 -15.11 -47.46 -31.29
C VAL A 336 -15.68 -47.93 -29.94
N ALA A 337 -15.33 -49.13 -29.51
CA ALA A 337 -15.81 -49.67 -28.19
C ALA A 337 -15.30 -48.80 -27.02
N LYS A 338 -16.19 -48.51 -26.05
CA LYS A 338 -15.92 -47.60 -24.93
C LYS A 338 -14.72 -48.00 -24.10
N ASP A 339 -14.53 -49.32 -23.90
CA ASP A 339 -13.36 -49.88 -23.14
C ASP A 339 -12.03 -49.63 -23.88
N LYS A 340 -12.04 -49.56 -25.20
CA LYS A 340 -10.86 -49.22 -26.00
C LYS A 340 -10.56 -47.74 -26.04
N VAL A 341 -11.59 -46.87 -26.03
CA VAL A 341 -11.43 -45.45 -25.90
C VAL A 341 -10.84 -45.10 -24.52
N SER A 342 -11.31 -45.77 -23.45
CA SER A 342 -10.80 -45.52 -22.09
C SER A 342 -9.35 -46.04 -21.88
N LYS A 343 -8.92 -47.09 -22.57
CA LYS A 343 -7.52 -47.58 -22.54
C LYS A 343 -6.58 -46.69 -23.28
N GLY A 344 -7.02 -45.96 -24.31
CA GLY A 344 -6.22 -45.05 -25.09
C GLY A 344 -5.00 -45.66 -25.79
N GLY A 345 -4.03 -44.82 -26.18
CA GLY A 345 -2.74 -45.23 -26.70
C GLY A 345 -2.79 -46.20 -27.89
N LYS A 346 -1.83 -47.10 -27.98
CA LYS A 346 -1.68 -48.09 -29.10
C LYS A 346 -2.91 -48.98 -29.27
N THR A 347 -3.70 -49.20 -28.23
CA THR A 347 -4.93 -50.01 -28.28
C THR A 347 -6.02 -49.28 -29.06
N LEU A 348 -6.16 -48.01 -28.86
CA LEU A 348 -7.10 -47.13 -29.56
C LEU A 348 -6.66 -46.89 -31.00
N GLU A 349 -5.36 -46.66 -31.23
CA GLU A 349 -4.81 -46.44 -32.58
C GLU A 349 -5.16 -47.55 -33.58
N LYS A 350 -5.14 -48.82 -33.14
CA LYS A 350 -5.49 -49.98 -33.98
C LYS A 350 -6.94 -50.01 -34.43
N GLU A 351 -7.83 -49.26 -33.79
CA GLU A 351 -9.24 -49.19 -34.13
C GLU A 351 -9.59 -48.04 -35.05
N ILE A 352 -8.57 -47.22 -35.44
CA ILE A 352 -8.78 -46.02 -36.24
C ILE A 352 -8.75 -46.36 -37.71
N THR A 353 -9.90 -46.27 -38.31
CA THR A 353 -10.11 -46.33 -39.79
C THR A 353 -10.17 -44.90 -40.36
N ASP A 354 -10.11 -44.76 -41.68
CA ASP A 354 -10.19 -43.44 -42.35
C ASP A 354 -11.45 -42.68 -41.95
N ALA A 355 -12.59 -43.35 -41.80
CA ALA A 355 -13.85 -42.74 -41.34
C ALA A 355 -13.79 -42.20 -39.91
N ARG A 356 -12.93 -42.78 -39.08
CA ARG A 356 -12.75 -42.38 -37.66
C ARG A 356 -11.61 -41.37 -37.45
N ARG A 357 -10.79 -41.10 -38.46
CA ARG A 357 -9.57 -40.28 -38.38
C ARG A 357 -9.85 -38.88 -37.85
N LYS A 358 -10.96 -38.22 -38.29
CA LYS A 358 -11.35 -36.88 -37.83
C LYS A 358 -11.70 -36.87 -36.33
N ALA A 359 -12.48 -37.85 -35.88
CA ALA A 359 -12.85 -37.98 -34.46
C ALA A 359 -11.64 -38.28 -33.57
N TYR A 360 -10.70 -39.10 -34.07
CA TYR A 360 -9.45 -39.43 -33.38
C TYR A 360 -8.52 -38.21 -33.28
N ALA A 361 -8.37 -37.41 -34.32
CA ALA A 361 -7.62 -36.16 -34.27
C ALA A 361 -8.21 -35.17 -33.27
N ALA A 362 -9.55 -35.07 -33.18
CA ALA A 362 -10.20 -34.27 -32.17
C ALA A 362 -9.93 -34.78 -30.73
N TYR A 363 -9.93 -36.10 -30.54
CA TYR A 363 -9.59 -36.75 -29.25
C TYR A 363 -8.15 -36.46 -28.85
N LEU A 364 -7.17 -36.60 -29.73
CA LEU A 364 -5.78 -36.28 -29.45
C LEU A 364 -5.59 -34.78 -29.09
N SER A 365 -6.27 -33.90 -29.84
CA SER A 365 -6.25 -32.47 -29.56
C SER A 365 -6.86 -32.13 -28.20
N ALA A 366 -7.92 -32.85 -27.77
CA ALA A 366 -8.53 -32.68 -26.45
C ALA A 366 -7.57 -33.08 -25.31
N TYR A 367 -6.89 -34.23 -25.47
CA TYR A 367 -5.89 -34.68 -24.51
C TYR A 367 -4.66 -33.76 -24.45
N ALA A 368 -4.20 -33.23 -25.59
CA ALA A 368 -3.13 -32.25 -25.61
C ALA A 368 -3.50 -30.97 -24.85
N TYR A 369 -4.77 -30.53 -24.97
CA TYR A 369 -5.27 -29.40 -24.21
C TYR A 369 -5.34 -29.71 -22.71
N LEU A 370 -5.86 -30.87 -22.30
CA LEU A 370 -5.89 -31.28 -20.91
C LEU A 370 -4.46 -31.35 -20.30
N ALA A 371 -3.53 -31.98 -21.00
CA ALA A 371 -2.13 -32.06 -20.57
C ALA A 371 -1.47 -30.66 -20.43
N PHE A 372 -1.78 -29.76 -21.36
CA PHE A 372 -1.34 -28.38 -21.28
C PHE A 372 -1.87 -27.72 -20.00
N VAL A 373 -3.19 -27.79 -19.72
CA VAL A 373 -3.81 -27.16 -18.54
C VAL A 373 -3.22 -27.73 -17.25
N GLN A 374 -3.10 -29.07 -17.16
CA GLN A 374 -2.48 -29.71 -15.99
C GLN A 374 -1.08 -29.20 -15.70
N LYS A 375 -0.25 -29.05 -16.75
CA LYS A 375 1.11 -28.52 -16.63
C LYS A 375 1.10 -27.04 -16.19
N ARG A 376 0.10 -26.24 -16.62
CA ARG A 376 0.00 -24.81 -16.31
C ARG A 376 -0.36 -24.53 -14.85
N ARG A 377 -0.76 -25.53 -14.08
CA ARG A 377 -1.04 -25.41 -12.66
C ARG A 377 0.20 -25.30 -11.78
N ASP A 378 1.41 -25.55 -12.33
CA ASP A 378 2.66 -25.29 -11.62
C ASP A 378 2.88 -23.78 -11.48
N MET A 379 3.27 -23.31 -10.28
CA MET A 379 3.41 -21.89 -9.92
C MET A 379 4.31 -21.11 -10.90
N ARG A 380 5.35 -21.69 -11.41
CA ARG A 380 6.22 -21.06 -12.41
C ARG A 380 5.47 -20.61 -13.66
N TYR A 381 4.51 -21.41 -14.12
CA TYR A 381 3.71 -21.08 -15.31
C TYR A 381 2.59 -20.10 -14.97
N VAL A 382 2.05 -20.15 -13.75
CA VAL A 382 1.12 -19.15 -13.21
C VAL A 382 1.78 -17.76 -13.24
N LEU A 383 3.00 -17.66 -12.70
CA LEU A 383 3.75 -16.39 -12.69
C LEU A 383 4.18 -15.94 -14.09
N SER A 384 4.62 -16.86 -14.96
CA SER A 384 4.98 -16.54 -16.34
C SER A 384 3.78 -16.00 -17.14
N ALA A 385 2.60 -16.61 -16.99
CA ALA A 385 1.40 -16.15 -17.67
C ALA A 385 0.94 -14.78 -17.15
N LEU A 386 1.01 -14.54 -15.84
CA LEU A 386 0.75 -13.23 -15.27
C LEU A 386 1.75 -12.19 -15.79
N GLN A 387 3.04 -12.51 -15.83
CA GLN A 387 4.05 -11.60 -16.38
C GLN A 387 3.80 -11.27 -17.86
N ALA A 388 3.43 -12.26 -18.66
CA ALA A 388 3.05 -12.07 -20.07
C ALA A 388 1.77 -11.21 -20.22
N ALA A 389 0.89 -11.20 -19.19
CA ALA A 389 -0.33 -10.42 -19.18
C ALA A 389 -0.12 -8.93 -18.86
N ARG A 390 0.99 -8.54 -18.20
CA ARG A 390 1.24 -7.17 -17.76
C ARG A 390 1.01 -6.11 -18.83
N PRO A 391 1.63 -6.18 -20.02
CA PRO A 391 1.46 -5.13 -21.03
C PRO A 391 0.03 -4.96 -21.51
N MET A 392 -0.78 -6.01 -21.41
CA MET A 392 -2.19 -6.01 -21.85
C MET A 392 -3.15 -5.58 -20.73
N LEU A 393 -2.72 -5.62 -19.45
CA LEU A 393 -3.47 -5.20 -18.26
C LEU A 393 -3.07 -3.81 -17.78
N GLU A 394 -2.04 -3.20 -18.38
CA GLU A 394 -1.46 -1.96 -17.94
C GLU A 394 -2.44 -0.80 -18.04
N ILE A 395 -2.57 -0.05 -16.96
CA ILE A 395 -3.29 1.22 -16.88
C ILE A 395 -2.39 2.26 -16.22
N SER A 396 -2.69 3.52 -16.46
CA SER A 396 -1.99 4.62 -15.79
C SER A 396 -2.37 4.67 -14.31
N VAL A 397 -1.40 5.06 -13.48
CA VAL A 397 -1.66 5.38 -12.06
C VAL A 397 -2.68 6.52 -11.95
N ALA A 398 -2.74 7.43 -12.92
CA ALA A 398 -3.67 8.55 -12.95
C ALA A 398 -5.13 8.11 -13.20
N ASP A 399 -5.34 6.93 -13.78
CA ASP A 399 -6.69 6.39 -14.00
C ASP A 399 -7.36 5.93 -12.70
N LEU A 400 -6.55 5.63 -11.65
CA LEU A 400 -7.04 5.19 -10.36
C LEU A 400 -7.63 6.37 -9.58
N ASP A 401 -8.84 6.18 -9.03
CA ASP A 401 -9.57 7.19 -8.24
C ASP A 401 -9.76 8.53 -8.99
N HIS A 402 -9.89 8.51 -10.32
CA HIS A 402 -9.89 9.68 -11.19
C HIS A 402 -11.13 10.58 -11.02
N ASP A 403 -12.29 10.02 -10.68
CA ASP A 403 -13.51 10.82 -10.45
C ASP A 403 -13.49 11.40 -9.02
N ALA A 404 -13.16 12.69 -8.93
CA ALA A 404 -13.09 13.41 -7.68
C ALA A 404 -14.44 13.51 -6.94
N PHE A 405 -15.56 13.42 -7.64
CA PHE A 405 -16.90 13.56 -7.07
C PHE A 405 -17.56 12.22 -6.74
N LEU A 406 -16.93 11.12 -7.07
CA LEU A 406 -17.44 9.80 -6.76
C LEU A 406 -16.94 9.33 -5.39
N LEU A 407 -17.84 9.11 -4.44
CA LEU A 407 -17.53 8.52 -3.13
C LEU A 407 -17.99 7.06 -3.13
N ASN A 408 -17.07 6.13 -2.99
CA ASN A 408 -17.35 4.71 -2.96
C ASN A 408 -17.67 4.24 -1.52
N THR A 409 -18.77 3.51 -1.36
CA THR A 409 -19.26 3.00 -0.06
C THR A 409 -19.54 1.50 -0.17
N PRO A 410 -19.74 0.74 0.93
CA PRO A 410 -20.01 -0.70 0.85
C PRO A 410 -21.24 -1.09 0.04
N ASP A 411 -22.25 -0.23 -0.08
CA ASP A 411 -23.54 -0.53 -0.74
C ASP A 411 -23.74 0.18 -2.09
N GLY A 412 -22.72 0.86 -2.60
CA GLY A 412 -22.77 1.57 -3.86
C GLY A 412 -21.84 2.79 -3.90
N ALA A 413 -21.75 3.42 -5.04
CA ALA A 413 -21.00 4.65 -5.22
C ALA A 413 -21.96 5.84 -5.28
N TYR A 414 -21.55 6.98 -4.70
CA TYR A 414 -22.36 8.20 -4.60
C TYR A 414 -21.72 9.34 -5.40
N ASP A 415 -22.46 9.94 -6.31
CA ASP A 415 -22.09 11.21 -6.92
C ASP A 415 -22.38 12.35 -5.94
N LEU A 416 -21.34 12.92 -5.36
CA LEU A 416 -21.42 13.97 -4.35
C LEU A 416 -22.12 15.25 -4.84
N ARG A 417 -22.16 15.47 -6.17
CA ARG A 417 -22.90 16.61 -6.77
C ARG A 417 -24.40 16.48 -6.55
N LEU A 418 -24.89 15.25 -6.51
CA LEU A 418 -26.29 14.90 -6.28
C LEU A 418 -26.58 14.56 -4.80
N GLY A 419 -25.54 14.53 -3.95
CA GLY A 419 -25.68 14.18 -2.55
C GLY A 419 -26.15 12.74 -2.34
N LEU A 420 -27.05 12.52 -1.38
CA LEU A 420 -27.59 11.18 -1.07
C LEU A 420 -28.42 10.58 -2.21
N ALA A 421 -28.98 11.42 -3.10
CA ALA A 421 -29.70 10.97 -4.28
C ALA A 421 -28.78 10.43 -5.40
N GLY A 422 -27.48 10.69 -5.31
CA GLY A 422 -26.47 10.28 -6.31
C GLY A 422 -26.02 8.84 -6.23
N LYS A 423 -26.74 7.97 -5.53
CA LYS A 423 -26.38 6.54 -5.37
C LYS A 423 -26.49 5.78 -6.69
N ARG A 424 -25.47 5.00 -7.00
CA ARG A 424 -25.45 4.05 -8.11
C ARG A 424 -24.69 2.75 -7.75
N GLU A 425 -24.83 1.74 -8.57
CA GLU A 425 -24.10 0.48 -8.40
C GLU A 425 -22.58 0.69 -8.65
N HIS A 426 -21.76 -0.15 -8.03
CA HIS A 426 -20.32 -0.19 -8.28
C HIS A 426 -20.00 -0.59 -9.71
N ARG A 427 -18.95 -0.02 -10.29
CA ARG A 427 -18.47 -0.35 -11.63
C ARG A 427 -16.94 -0.49 -11.61
N PRO A 428 -16.37 -1.52 -12.23
CA PRO A 428 -14.93 -1.68 -12.31
C PRO A 428 -14.25 -0.52 -13.08
N GLU A 429 -14.97 0.13 -14.01
CA GLU A 429 -14.49 1.26 -14.81
C GLU A 429 -14.28 2.55 -13.98
N ASP A 430 -14.80 2.59 -12.77
CA ASP A 430 -14.55 3.71 -11.84
C ASP A 430 -13.13 3.70 -11.28
N TYR A 431 -12.43 2.59 -11.40
CA TYR A 431 -11.10 2.38 -10.84
C TYR A 431 -10.95 2.84 -9.40
N ALA A 432 -12.02 2.77 -8.61
CA ALA A 432 -12.01 3.16 -7.20
C ALA A 432 -11.13 2.21 -6.37
N THR A 433 -10.12 2.75 -5.71
CA THR A 433 -9.22 1.98 -4.83
C THR A 433 -9.55 2.17 -3.35
N LYS A 434 -10.49 3.06 -3.03
CA LYS A 434 -10.89 3.43 -1.69
C LYS A 434 -12.37 3.17 -1.47
N VAL A 435 -12.74 2.95 -0.22
CA VAL A 435 -14.12 2.73 0.21
C VAL A 435 -14.30 3.27 1.64
N THR A 436 -15.48 3.79 1.94
CA THR A 436 -15.87 4.17 3.31
C THR A 436 -16.10 2.91 4.16
N SER A 437 -16.02 3.02 5.48
CA SER A 437 -16.25 1.87 6.37
C SER A 437 -17.73 1.50 6.52
N VAL A 438 -18.63 2.41 6.21
CA VAL A 438 -20.09 2.27 6.33
C VAL A 438 -20.77 2.91 5.11
N SER A 439 -22.03 2.54 4.89
CA SER A 439 -22.91 3.22 3.94
C SER A 439 -23.70 4.32 4.61
N PRO A 440 -24.10 5.38 3.88
CA PRO A 440 -24.92 6.46 4.46
C PRO A 440 -26.31 5.96 4.86
N GLY A 441 -26.91 6.59 5.86
CA GLY A 441 -28.24 6.25 6.37
C GLY A 441 -28.59 7.08 7.61
N ASP A 442 -29.78 6.87 8.17
CA ASP A 442 -30.28 7.64 9.32
C ASP A 442 -29.95 7.03 10.69
N ARG A 443 -29.34 5.84 10.72
CA ARG A 443 -29.02 5.18 11.99
C ARG A 443 -28.06 6.04 12.83
N GLY A 444 -28.49 6.40 14.05
CA GLY A 444 -27.71 7.19 14.99
C GLY A 444 -27.73 8.69 14.73
N LYS A 445 -28.69 9.21 13.93
CA LYS A 445 -28.76 10.63 13.56
C LYS A 445 -28.81 11.54 14.80
N GLN A 446 -29.66 11.22 15.80
CA GLN A 446 -29.73 12.01 17.02
C GLN A 446 -28.40 11.95 17.81
N ILE A 447 -27.78 10.76 17.91
CA ILE A 447 -26.50 10.61 18.60
C ILE A 447 -25.42 11.51 17.98
N TRP A 448 -25.38 11.59 16.64
CA TRP A 448 -24.43 12.44 15.94
C TRP A 448 -24.75 13.93 16.12
N GLN A 449 -26.06 14.32 16.05
CA GLN A 449 -26.46 15.69 16.25
C GLN A 449 -26.14 16.19 17.66
N ASP A 450 -26.40 15.39 18.69
CA ASP A 450 -26.05 15.71 20.07
C ASP A 450 -24.52 15.85 20.25
N ALA A 451 -23.73 14.96 19.62
CA ALA A 451 -22.29 15.01 19.70
C ALA A 451 -21.73 16.30 19.07
N ILE A 452 -22.16 16.67 17.85
CA ILE A 452 -21.66 17.89 17.20
C ILE A 452 -22.14 19.15 17.92
N ALA A 453 -23.36 19.16 18.45
CA ALA A 453 -23.87 20.27 19.30
C ALA A 453 -22.99 20.45 20.55
N THR A 454 -22.55 19.35 21.15
CA THR A 454 -21.62 19.38 22.29
C THR A 454 -20.27 19.92 21.90
N PHE A 455 -19.66 19.38 20.81
CA PHE A 455 -18.29 19.75 20.38
C PHE A 455 -18.18 21.22 19.98
N PHE A 456 -19.24 21.82 19.43
CA PHE A 456 -19.27 23.18 18.92
C PHE A 456 -20.14 24.11 19.76
N CYS A 457 -20.43 23.73 21.02
CA CYS A 457 -21.23 24.55 21.98
C CYS A 457 -22.57 25.05 21.43
N GLY A 458 -23.19 24.32 20.50
CA GLY A 458 -24.43 24.68 19.85
C GLY A 458 -24.38 25.85 18.86
N ASP A 459 -23.17 26.31 18.47
CA ASP A 459 -22.96 27.34 17.43
C ASP A 459 -23.38 26.80 16.06
N ILE A 460 -24.54 27.15 15.58
CA ILE A 460 -25.13 26.63 14.33
C ILE A 460 -24.31 27.07 13.11
N GLU A 461 -23.77 28.30 13.10
CA GLU A 461 -22.98 28.80 11.99
C GLU A 461 -21.64 28.05 11.90
N LEU A 462 -21.00 27.79 13.04
CA LEU A 462 -19.78 26.99 13.12
C LEU A 462 -20.03 25.53 12.73
N MET A 463 -21.14 24.95 13.17
CA MET A 463 -21.52 23.56 12.81
C MET A 463 -21.74 23.40 11.31
N ASP A 464 -22.45 24.33 10.65
CA ASP A 464 -22.66 24.33 9.19
C ASP A 464 -21.35 24.54 8.43
N TYR A 465 -20.49 25.44 8.92
CA TYR A 465 -19.17 25.67 8.35
C TYR A 465 -18.30 24.41 8.44
N VAL A 466 -18.26 23.77 9.59
CA VAL A 466 -17.48 22.54 9.81
C VAL A 466 -18.04 21.40 8.96
N GLN A 467 -19.36 21.29 8.78
CA GLN A 467 -19.96 20.32 7.86
C GLN A 467 -19.44 20.50 6.44
N GLN A 468 -19.34 21.73 5.95
CA GLN A 468 -18.81 22.02 4.62
C GLN A 468 -17.32 21.72 4.53
N VAL A 469 -16.53 22.03 5.57
CA VAL A 469 -15.09 21.71 5.66
C VAL A 469 -14.87 20.19 5.63
N VAL A 470 -15.65 19.43 6.39
CA VAL A 470 -15.61 17.96 6.36
C VAL A 470 -16.09 17.42 5.01
N GLY A 471 -17.07 18.08 4.40
CA GLY A 471 -17.53 17.79 3.05
C GLY A 471 -16.40 17.89 2.00
N LEU A 472 -15.46 18.84 2.12
CA LEU A 472 -14.26 18.90 1.28
C LEU A 472 -13.43 17.63 1.40
N ALA A 473 -13.34 17.04 2.60
CA ALA A 473 -12.62 15.80 2.84
C ALA A 473 -13.32 14.57 2.25
N ALA A 474 -14.50 14.69 1.69
CA ALA A 474 -15.14 13.64 0.88
C ALA A 474 -14.86 13.80 -0.61
N VAL A 475 -14.40 14.97 -1.07
CA VAL A 475 -14.11 15.26 -2.49
C VAL A 475 -12.67 14.88 -2.79
N GLY A 476 -12.45 14.15 -3.89
CA GLY A 476 -11.14 13.62 -4.29
C GLY A 476 -10.25 14.60 -5.05
N LYS A 477 -10.36 15.90 -4.80
CA LYS A 477 -9.53 16.95 -5.41
C LYS A 477 -9.42 18.14 -4.46
N VAL A 478 -8.28 18.78 -4.44
CA VAL A 478 -8.07 20.01 -3.68
C VAL A 478 -8.71 21.18 -4.44
N PHE A 479 -9.81 21.72 -3.90
CA PHE A 479 -10.45 22.94 -4.37
C PHE A 479 -10.17 24.13 -3.44
N VAL A 480 -9.90 23.84 -2.17
CA VAL A 480 -9.52 24.83 -1.18
C VAL A 480 -8.13 24.47 -0.66
N GLU A 481 -7.14 25.26 -1.02
CA GLU A 481 -5.75 25.08 -0.59
C GLU A 481 -5.59 25.51 0.87
N ALA A 482 -5.91 24.61 1.81
CA ALA A 482 -5.88 24.93 3.22
C ALA A 482 -5.36 23.79 4.11
N LEU A 483 -4.64 24.18 5.17
CA LEU A 483 -4.41 23.36 6.36
C LEU A 483 -5.50 23.74 7.37
N ILE A 484 -6.33 22.79 7.73
CA ILE A 484 -7.35 22.93 8.76
C ILE A 484 -6.70 22.67 10.12
N ILE A 485 -6.64 23.65 10.98
CA ILE A 485 -6.11 23.50 12.34
C ILE A 485 -7.28 23.48 13.32
N ALA A 486 -7.57 22.33 13.88
CA ALA A 486 -8.51 22.16 14.96
C ALA A 486 -7.78 22.40 16.29
N TYR A 487 -8.12 23.50 16.98
CA TYR A 487 -7.41 23.98 18.17
C TYR A 487 -8.31 24.02 19.39
N GLY A 488 -7.73 23.76 20.57
CA GLY A 488 -8.39 23.88 21.87
C GLY A 488 -7.59 23.22 22.99
N GLU A 489 -7.80 23.63 24.24
CA GLU A 489 -6.94 23.34 25.41
C GLU A 489 -7.02 21.91 25.96
N GLY A 490 -7.71 20.99 25.30
CA GLY A 490 -7.91 19.60 25.76
C GLY A 490 -9.34 19.37 26.27
N ARG A 491 -9.73 18.08 26.37
CA ARG A 491 -11.08 17.63 26.81
C ARG A 491 -12.25 18.33 26.10
N ASN A 492 -12.10 18.67 24.84
CA ASN A 492 -13.05 19.45 24.04
C ASN A 492 -13.59 18.69 22.82
N GLY A 493 -13.27 17.40 22.71
CA GLY A 493 -13.82 16.54 21.67
C GLY A 493 -13.16 16.63 20.29
N LYS A 494 -12.13 17.48 20.06
CA LYS A 494 -11.49 17.63 18.74
C LYS A 494 -10.92 16.31 18.18
N SER A 495 -10.16 15.54 18.96
CA SER A 495 -9.66 14.25 18.54
C SER A 495 -10.78 13.22 18.33
N THR A 496 -11.80 13.24 19.17
CA THR A 496 -13.00 12.39 19.04
C THR A 496 -13.70 12.67 17.73
N PHE A 497 -13.96 13.96 17.41
CA PHE A 497 -14.62 14.38 16.18
C PHE A 497 -13.85 13.90 14.94
N TRP A 498 -12.58 14.27 14.81
CA TRP A 498 -11.79 13.94 13.62
C TRP A 498 -11.54 12.44 13.48
N ASN A 499 -11.32 11.72 14.58
CA ASN A 499 -11.19 10.27 14.56
C ASN A 499 -12.49 9.55 14.17
N THR A 500 -13.65 10.09 14.55
CA THR A 500 -14.94 9.55 14.09
C THR A 500 -15.08 9.70 12.58
N ILE A 501 -14.83 10.91 12.04
CA ILE A 501 -14.85 11.16 10.59
C ILE A 501 -13.85 10.24 9.87
N SER A 502 -12.63 10.12 10.40
CA SER A 502 -11.61 9.25 9.85
C SER A 502 -12.05 7.78 9.76
N ARG A 503 -12.62 7.25 10.83
CA ARG A 503 -13.14 5.88 10.88
C ARG A 503 -14.27 5.66 9.86
N VAL A 504 -15.18 6.63 9.74
CA VAL A 504 -16.31 6.56 8.80
C VAL A 504 -15.85 6.67 7.35
N LEU A 505 -14.92 7.55 7.03
CA LEU A 505 -14.33 7.66 5.71
C LEU A 505 -13.48 6.42 5.31
N GLY A 506 -13.14 5.57 6.28
CA GLY A 506 -12.47 4.30 6.03
C GLY A 506 -11.14 4.47 5.28
N THR A 507 -10.99 3.79 4.15
CA THR A 507 -9.73 3.83 3.40
C THR A 507 -9.46 5.16 2.71
N TYR A 508 -10.43 6.08 2.63
CA TYR A 508 -10.22 7.46 2.16
C TYR A 508 -9.45 8.33 3.16
N SER A 509 -9.43 7.96 4.44
CA SER A 509 -8.65 8.67 5.45
C SER A 509 -7.26 8.06 5.64
N GLY A 510 -6.31 8.89 6.08
CA GLY A 510 -4.96 8.48 6.42
C GLY A 510 -4.34 9.41 7.46
N ASN A 511 -3.24 8.98 8.03
CA ASN A 511 -2.47 9.77 8.99
C ASN A 511 -1.13 10.17 8.38
N ILE A 512 -0.66 11.35 8.77
CA ILE A 512 0.69 11.83 8.49
C ILE A 512 1.32 12.26 9.81
N SER A 513 2.62 12.04 9.98
CA SER A 513 3.31 12.52 11.19
C SER A 513 3.25 14.05 11.25
N ALA A 514 2.88 14.60 12.41
CA ALA A 514 2.86 16.05 12.61
C ALA A 514 4.25 16.68 12.43
N ASP A 515 5.33 15.95 12.73
CA ASP A 515 6.71 16.38 12.48
C ASP A 515 6.95 16.72 11.00
N THR A 516 6.29 16.04 10.08
CA THR A 516 6.41 16.31 8.64
C THR A 516 5.98 17.73 8.30
N LEU A 517 5.06 18.30 9.07
CA LEU A 517 4.57 19.67 8.90
C LEU A 517 5.48 20.72 9.56
N THR A 518 6.55 20.33 10.25
CA THR A 518 7.40 21.22 11.04
C THR A 518 8.78 21.46 10.42
N VAL A 519 9.39 22.58 10.80
CA VAL A 519 10.77 22.90 10.44
C VAL A 519 11.72 21.98 11.23
N GLY A 520 12.68 21.36 10.53
CA GLY A 520 13.67 20.48 11.17
C GLY A 520 13.32 18.98 11.13
N CYS A 521 12.26 18.60 10.49
CA CYS A 521 11.97 17.18 10.21
C CYS A 521 13.12 16.55 9.43
N LYS A 522 13.85 15.61 10.08
CA LYS A 522 14.98 14.87 9.48
C LYS A 522 14.56 13.55 8.84
N ARG A 523 13.29 13.17 8.97
CA ARG A 523 12.76 11.91 8.44
C ARG A 523 12.58 12.00 6.93
N ASN A 524 12.78 10.85 6.27
CA ASN A 524 12.32 10.69 4.89
C ASN A 524 10.80 10.47 4.90
N TYR A 525 10.03 11.49 4.50
CA TYR A 525 8.57 11.48 4.44
C TYR A 525 8.01 10.98 3.09
N LYS A 526 8.85 10.70 2.10
CA LYS A 526 8.41 10.22 0.78
C LYS A 526 7.56 8.94 0.83
N PRO A 527 7.86 7.94 1.70
CA PRO A 527 6.99 6.77 1.84
C PRO A 527 5.60 7.11 2.42
N GLU A 528 5.51 8.06 3.36
CA GLU A 528 4.22 8.53 3.90
C GLU A 528 3.39 9.23 2.81
N LEU A 529 4.04 10.00 1.93
CA LEU A 529 3.39 10.61 0.78
C LEU A 529 2.87 9.57 -0.22
N ALA A 530 3.55 8.45 -0.38
CA ALA A 530 3.07 7.38 -1.26
C ALA A 530 1.76 6.74 -0.76
N GLU A 531 1.55 6.72 0.55
CA GLU A 531 0.30 6.27 1.16
C GLU A 531 -0.83 7.31 1.06
N ALA A 532 -0.48 8.58 0.85
CA ALA A 532 -1.45 9.66 0.69
C ALA A 532 -2.20 9.62 -0.65
N LYS A 533 -1.71 8.86 -1.63
CA LYS A 533 -2.37 8.73 -2.93
C LYS A 533 -3.80 8.20 -2.79
N GLY A 534 -4.76 8.89 -3.39
CA GLY A 534 -6.19 8.55 -3.35
C GLY A 534 -6.85 8.78 -1.99
N LYS A 535 -6.10 9.23 -0.97
CA LYS A 535 -6.67 9.70 0.29
C LYS A 535 -7.37 11.03 0.07
N ARG A 536 -8.49 11.22 0.77
CA ARG A 536 -9.29 12.45 0.74
C ARG A 536 -9.17 13.25 2.03
N MET A 537 -8.70 12.61 3.09
CA MET A 537 -8.40 13.25 4.36
C MET A 537 -7.08 12.74 4.91
N LEU A 538 -6.17 13.66 5.25
CA LEU A 538 -4.94 13.35 5.97
C LEU A 538 -4.96 14.07 7.32
N ILE A 539 -4.74 13.32 8.39
CA ILE A 539 -4.71 13.83 9.75
C ILE A 539 -3.29 13.82 10.27
N ALA A 540 -2.83 14.99 10.73
CA ALA A 540 -1.68 15.14 11.61
C ALA A 540 -2.19 15.40 13.04
N ALA A 541 -1.64 14.69 14.01
CA ALA A 541 -2.07 14.77 15.40
C ALA A 541 -0.95 15.28 16.28
N GLU A 542 -1.30 16.23 17.14
CA GLU A 542 -0.50 16.75 18.25
C GLU A 542 0.90 17.27 17.86
N LEU A 543 1.10 18.54 18.07
CA LEU A 543 2.40 19.19 17.99
C LEU A 543 2.84 19.58 19.39
N ASP A 544 4.13 19.43 19.66
CA ASP A 544 4.73 19.96 20.86
C ASP A 544 4.66 21.50 20.88
N GLU A 545 4.66 22.07 22.07
CA GLU A 545 4.66 23.51 22.26
C GLU A 545 5.88 24.17 21.59
N GLY A 546 5.68 25.31 20.95
CA GLY A 546 6.74 26.10 20.31
C GLY A 546 7.21 25.55 18.96
N MET A 547 6.66 24.47 18.46
CA MET A 547 6.98 23.94 17.13
C MET A 547 6.61 24.94 16.02
N ARG A 548 7.46 25.02 14.98
CA ARG A 548 7.31 25.95 13.85
C ARG A 548 6.88 25.19 12.59
N LEU A 549 5.84 25.69 11.91
CA LEU A 549 5.36 25.12 10.66
C LEU A 549 6.38 25.28 9.51
N ASN A 550 6.55 24.23 8.74
CA ASN A 550 7.25 24.25 7.45
C ASN A 550 6.29 24.69 6.34
N THR A 551 6.28 25.98 6.07
CA THR A 551 5.36 26.59 5.09
C THR A 551 5.53 26.05 3.68
N ALA A 552 6.74 25.59 3.30
CA ALA A 552 6.99 24.99 1.99
C ALA A 552 6.29 23.63 1.84
N ILE A 553 6.41 22.77 2.84
CA ILE A 553 5.74 21.46 2.84
C ILE A 553 4.22 21.63 2.91
N ILE A 554 3.71 22.56 3.72
CA ILE A 554 2.27 22.83 3.79
C ILE A 554 1.75 23.32 2.43
N LYS A 555 2.45 24.27 1.79
CA LYS A 555 2.09 24.74 0.45
C LYS A 555 2.07 23.57 -0.54
N GLN A 556 3.03 22.66 -0.48
CA GLN A 556 3.09 21.49 -1.35
C GLN A 556 1.94 20.52 -1.09
N LEU A 557 1.66 20.15 0.18
CA LEU A 557 0.62 19.19 0.53
C LEU A 557 -0.80 19.70 0.31
N CYS A 558 -1.01 21.01 0.39
CA CYS A 558 -2.31 21.64 0.17
C CYS A 558 -2.48 22.17 -1.26
N SER A 559 -1.51 21.97 -2.18
CA SER A 559 -1.57 22.50 -3.54
C SER A 559 -2.24 21.51 -4.50
N THR A 560 -2.46 21.99 -5.72
CA THR A 560 -2.89 21.20 -6.87
C THR A 560 -1.71 20.74 -7.73
N ASP A 561 -0.47 21.01 -7.31
CA ASP A 561 0.75 20.60 -8.00
C ASP A 561 1.07 19.13 -7.78
N GLU A 562 1.70 18.51 -8.76
CA GLU A 562 2.13 17.11 -8.64
C GLU A 562 3.22 16.95 -7.57
N ILE A 563 3.07 15.91 -6.77
CA ILE A 563 4.03 15.53 -5.74
C ILE A 563 4.70 14.22 -6.16
N GLN A 564 6.03 14.17 -6.06
CA GLN A 564 6.79 12.95 -6.22
C GLN A 564 6.76 12.13 -4.92
N ALA A 565 6.34 10.89 -5.03
CA ALA A 565 6.32 9.92 -3.95
C ALA A 565 7.03 8.63 -4.35
N GLU A 566 7.46 7.86 -3.34
CA GLU A 566 8.21 6.64 -3.56
C GLU A 566 7.81 5.60 -2.51
N LYS A 567 7.29 4.46 -2.95
CA LYS A 567 7.13 3.28 -2.10
C LYS A 567 8.49 2.58 -1.95
N LYS A 568 8.78 2.09 -0.76
CA LYS A 568 10.03 1.34 -0.52
C LYS A 568 10.16 0.19 -1.53
N TYR A 569 11.28 0.16 -2.28
CA TYR A 569 11.58 -0.83 -3.32
C TYR A 569 10.64 -0.84 -4.53
N LYS A 570 9.99 0.27 -4.84
CA LYS A 570 9.18 0.50 -6.05
C LYS A 570 9.70 1.73 -6.79
N ASP A 571 9.35 1.84 -8.06
CA ASP A 571 9.69 3.02 -8.85
C ASP A 571 8.97 4.27 -8.30
N PRO A 572 9.64 5.43 -8.28
CA PRO A 572 9.00 6.69 -7.94
C PRO A 572 7.83 6.99 -8.88
N PHE A 573 6.78 7.57 -8.34
CA PHE A 573 5.63 8.01 -9.14
C PHE A 573 5.19 9.41 -8.74
N HIS A 574 4.43 10.05 -9.62
CA HIS A 574 3.84 11.36 -9.37
C HIS A 574 2.34 11.22 -9.16
N PHE A 575 1.80 12.03 -8.26
CA PHE A 575 0.35 12.16 -8.09
C PHE A 575 -0.02 13.58 -7.65
N THR A 576 -1.20 14.02 -8.03
CA THR A 576 -1.78 15.27 -7.55
C THR A 576 -2.47 15.02 -6.21
N PRO A 577 -2.26 15.88 -5.18
CA PRO A 577 -2.97 15.77 -3.91
C PRO A 577 -4.49 15.76 -4.11
N SER A 578 -5.16 14.85 -3.43
CA SER A 578 -6.61 14.68 -3.44
C SER A 578 -7.23 14.85 -2.05
N HIS A 579 -6.45 15.31 -1.08
CA HIS A 579 -6.82 15.31 0.33
C HIS A 579 -6.95 16.71 0.91
N THR A 580 -7.83 16.82 1.89
CA THR A 580 -7.86 17.92 2.85
C THR A 580 -6.92 17.57 4.00
N LEU A 581 -5.99 18.49 4.30
CA LEU A 581 -5.01 18.32 5.36
C LEU A 581 -5.52 18.90 6.67
N ILE A 582 -5.52 18.10 7.73
CA ILE A 582 -6.05 18.43 9.04
C ILE A 582 -4.95 18.26 10.08
N LEU A 583 -4.81 19.25 10.93
CA LEU A 583 -3.98 19.20 12.13
C LEU A 583 -4.87 19.46 13.34
N TYR A 584 -4.99 18.50 14.26
CA TYR A 584 -5.58 18.80 15.56
C TYR A 584 -4.50 18.87 16.64
N THR A 585 -4.53 19.93 17.43
CA THR A 585 -3.47 20.21 18.41
C THR A 585 -4.00 21.01 19.61
N ASN A 586 -3.31 20.87 20.75
CA ASN A 586 -3.51 21.72 21.93
C ASN A 586 -2.66 22.99 21.88
N HIS A 587 -1.64 23.02 21.04
CA HIS A 587 -0.75 24.16 20.90
C HIS A 587 -0.71 24.62 19.46
N LEU A 588 -1.05 25.91 19.24
CA LEU A 588 -0.96 26.50 17.92
C LEU A 588 0.53 26.59 17.52
N PRO A 589 0.92 26.03 16.38
CA PRO A 589 2.31 26.06 15.95
C PRO A 589 2.72 27.47 15.52
N ARG A 590 3.99 27.82 15.68
CA ARG A 590 4.50 29.12 15.24
C ARG A 590 4.58 29.17 13.70
N VAL A 591 4.14 30.30 13.13
CA VAL A 591 4.22 30.55 11.70
C VAL A 591 5.39 31.50 11.42
N GLY A 592 6.43 31.01 10.77
CA GLY A 592 7.67 31.76 10.62
C GLY A 592 7.69 32.84 9.54
N ALA A 593 6.63 32.98 8.77
CA ALA A 593 6.58 33.89 7.65
C ALA A 593 5.39 34.87 7.76
N ASN A 594 5.64 36.17 7.53
CA ASN A 594 4.60 37.16 7.31
C ASN A 594 4.03 37.07 5.87
N ASP A 595 4.18 35.91 5.23
CA ASP A 595 3.74 35.66 3.86
C ASP A 595 2.21 35.53 3.80
N PRO A 596 1.50 36.46 3.12
CA PRO A 596 0.05 36.37 2.95
C PRO A 596 -0.40 35.05 2.31
N GLY A 597 0.45 34.45 1.49
CA GLY A 597 0.18 33.16 0.84
C GLY A 597 0.10 31.98 1.83
N THR A 598 0.84 32.03 2.93
CA THR A 598 0.72 31.04 4.02
C THR A 598 -0.53 31.29 4.84
N TRP A 599 -0.77 32.54 5.28
CA TRP A 599 -1.92 32.86 6.14
C TRP A 599 -3.27 32.59 5.49
N ARG A 600 -3.43 32.78 4.18
CA ARG A 600 -4.67 32.45 3.48
C ARG A 600 -4.98 30.94 3.50
N ARG A 601 -3.97 30.09 3.70
CA ARG A 601 -4.09 28.64 3.75
C ARG A 601 -4.36 28.09 5.17
N LEU A 602 -4.25 28.90 6.19
CA LEU A 602 -4.50 28.47 7.57
C LEU A 602 -5.96 28.75 7.94
N LEU A 603 -6.71 27.71 8.21
CA LEU A 603 -8.07 27.79 8.71
C LEU A 603 -8.13 27.21 10.13
N ILE A 604 -8.48 28.05 11.10
CA ILE A 604 -8.57 27.66 12.50
C ILE A 604 -10.01 27.32 12.83
N ILE A 605 -10.25 26.11 13.33
CA ILE A 605 -11.54 25.70 13.88
C ILE A 605 -11.38 25.60 15.39
N PRO A 606 -11.94 26.53 16.16
CA PRO A 606 -11.87 26.47 17.63
C PRO A 606 -12.78 25.37 18.16
N PHE A 607 -12.28 24.64 19.18
CA PHE A 607 -13.01 23.67 19.98
C PHE A 607 -13.03 24.16 21.43
N ASP A 608 -14.04 24.96 21.79
CA ASP A 608 -14.12 25.62 23.06
C ASP A 608 -14.99 24.85 24.08
N ALA A 609 -15.48 23.68 23.70
CA ALA A 609 -16.23 22.81 24.59
C ALA A 609 -15.36 22.33 25.76
N VAL A 610 -15.95 22.22 26.95
CA VAL A 610 -15.39 21.62 28.15
C VAL A 610 -16.16 20.34 28.45
N ILE A 611 -15.57 19.19 28.22
CA ILE A 611 -16.21 17.88 28.40
C ILE A 611 -15.65 17.23 29.67
N GLU A 612 -16.49 17.18 30.71
CA GLU A 612 -16.13 16.68 32.04
C GLU A 612 -17.19 15.76 32.64
N GLY A 613 -16.81 15.00 33.66
CA GLY A 613 -17.70 14.15 34.42
C GLY A 613 -18.37 13.05 33.58
N ASN A 614 -19.68 12.93 33.64
CA ASN A 614 -20.44 11.90 32.92
C ASN A 614 -20.46 12.09 31.40
N SER A 615 -20.03 13.23 30.88
CA SER A 615 -19.91 13.53 29.47
C SER A 615 -18.58 13.06 28.89
N ASP A 616 -17.60 12.68 29.73
CA ASP A 616 -16.30 12.11 29.32
C ASP A 616 -16.45 10.60 29.03
N ILE A 617 -16.93 10.25 27.85
CA ILE A 617 -17.14 8.87 27.42
C ILE A 617 -15.82 8.35 26.82
N LYS A 618 -15.28 7.28 27.42
CA LYS A 618 -14.07 6.61 26.90
C LYS A 618 -14.35 5.95 25.55
N ASN A 619 -13.38 6.02 24.63
CA ASN A 619 -13.48 5.47 23.27
C ASN A 619 -14.70 6.03 22.49
N TYR A 620 -15.10 7.27 22.77
CA TYR A 620 -16.30 7.87 22.20
C TYR A 620 -16.26 7.94 20.66
N ALA A 621 -15.10 8.13 20.06
CA ALA A 621 -14.95 8.09 18.60
C ALA A 621 -15.33 6.71 17.99
N GLU A 622 -15.00 5.62 18.67
CA GLU A 622 -15.38 4.28 18.25
C GLU A 622 -16.87 4.04 18.42
N TYR A 623 -17.42 4.46 19.56
CA TYR A 623 -18.87 4.40 19.81
C TYR A 623 -19.65 5.17 18.75
N LEU A 624 -19.25 6.41 18.42
CA LEU A 624 -19.90 7.21 17.38
C LEU A 624 -19.82 6.56 16.00
N ALA A 625 -18.65 6.02 15.64
CA ALA A 625 -18.47 5.32 14.36
C ALA A 625 -19.35 4.07 14.28
N GLU A 626 -19.47 3.29 15.38
CA GLU A 626 -20.26 2.06 15.43
C GLU A 626 -21.77 2.36 15.45
N LYS A 627 -22.22 3.28 16.30
CA LYS A 627 -23.66 3.53 16.55
C LYS A 627 -24.25 4.55 15.57
N ALA A 628 -23.48 5.55 15.15
CA ALA A 628 -23.94 6.65 14.33
C ALA A 628 -23.23 6.76 12.96
N GLY A 629 -22.31 5.84 12.62
CA GLY A 629 -21.53 5.89 11.39
C GLY A 629 -22.33 6.18 10.12
N PRO A 630 -23.47 5.52 9.86
CA PRO A 630 -24.31 5.84 8.69
C PRO A 630 -24.80 7.29 8.68
N ALA A 631 -25.23 7.83 9.82
CA ALA A 631 -25.67 9.22 9.91
C ALA A 631 -24.50 10.21 9.77
N VAL A 632 -23.34 9.88 10.32
CA VAL A 632 -22.11 10.66 10.12
C VAL A 632 -21.76 10.74 8.65
N LEU A 633 -21.80 9.62 7.91
CA LEU A 633 -21.50 9.61 6.49
C LEU A 633 -22.55 10.39 5.68
N SER A 634 -23.83 10.27 6.01
CA SER A 634 -24.88 11.09 5.40
C SER A 634 -24.59 12.59 5.59
N TRP A 635 -24.24 13.00 6.81
CA TRP A 635 -23.87 14.37 7.14
C TRP A 635 -22.64 14.86 6.38
N VAL A 636 -21.64 14.00 6.15
CA VAL A 636 -20.46 14.30 5.33
C VAL A 636 -20.84 14.50 3.86
N ILE A 637 -21.69 13.62 3.30
CA ILE A 637 -22.16 13.71 1.90
C ILE A 637 -23.00 15.00 1.70
N GLU A 638 -23.87 15.33 2.64
CA GLU A 638 -24.64 16.59 2.61
C GLU A 638 -23.71 17.81 2.66
N GLY A 639 -22.67 17.78 3.50
CA GLY A 639 -21.64 18.81 3.56
C GLY A 639 -20.88 18.95 2.24
N ALA A 640 -20.53 17.83 1.61
CA ALA A 640 -19.90 17.81 0.29
C ALA A 640 -20.82 18.44 -0.77
N GLN A 641 -22.10 18.08 -0.78
CA GLN A 641 -23.07 18.66 -1.70
C GLN A 641 -23.20 20.18 -1.51
N LYS A 642 -23.31 20.65 -0.27
CA LYS A 642 -23.38 22.08 0.07
C LYS A 642 -22.17 22.85 -0.48
N VAL A 643 -20.94 22.37 -0.20
CA VAL A 643 -19.72 23.06 -0.63
C VAL A 643 -19.55 23.05 -2.15
N ILE A 644 -19.95 21.98 -2.83
CA ILE A 644 -19.96 21.90 -4.30
C ILE A 644 -20.93 22.93 -4.89
N GLN A 645 -22.16 23.00 -4.35
CA GLN A 645 -23.19 23.94 -4.80
C GLN A 645 -22.77 25.40 -4.57
N ASN A 646 -22.02 25.68 -3.49
CA ASN A 646 -21.46 27.00 -3.20
C ASN A 646 -20.19 27.32 -4.04
N GLY A 647 -19.81 26.48 -5.02
CA GLY A 647 -18.62 26.65 -5.82
C GLY A 647 -17.34 26.64 -4.99
N PHE A 648 -17.28 25.80 -3.95
CA PHE A 648 -16.16 25.66 -3.01
C PHE A 648 -15.79 26.93 -2.25
N ARG A 649 -16.76 27.84 -2.07
CA ARG A 649 -16.60 29.08 -1.30
C ARG A 649 -17.10 28.85 0.12
N LEU A 650 -16.15 28.76 1.06
CA LEU A 650 -16.46 28.65 2.49
C LEU A 650 -16.68 30.04 3.08
N LYS A 651 -17.90 30.32 3.55
CA LYS A 651 -18.19 31.53 4.31
C LYS A 651 -17.77 31.30 5.76
N ARG A 652 -16.73 32.01 6.22
CA ARG A 652 -16.22 31.88 7.59
C ARG A 652 -17.18 32.50 8.58
N PRO A 653 -17.57 31.78 9.65
CA PRO A 653 -18.27 32.38 10.79
C PRO A 653 -17.36 33.36 11.54
N SER A 654 -17.97 34.28 12.30
CA SER A 654 -17.22 35.25 13.13
C SER A 654 -16.25 34.56 14.12
N THR A 655 -16.66 33.44 14.67
CA THR A 655 -15.85 32.59 15.58
C THR A 655 -14.54 32.16 14.90
N VAL A 656 -14.59 31.69 13.65
CA VAL A 656 -13.43 31.28 12.86
C VAL A 656 -12.58 32.50 12.47
N GLU A 657 -13.20 33.60 12.07
CA GLU A 657 -12.49 34.84 11.73
C GLU A 657 -11.70 35.39 12.92
N SER A 658 -12.35 35.45 14.08
CA SER A 658 -11.71 35.86 15.33
C SER A 658 -10.54 34.94 15.73
N ALA A 659 -10.73 33.63 15.65
CA ALA A 659 -9.67 32.67 15.95
C ALA A 659 -8.46 32.85 15.02
N VAL A 660 -8.68 33.06 13.72
CA VAL A 660 -7.59 33.32 12.74
C VAL A 660 -6.91 34.65 13.02
N ALA A 661 -7.67 35.70 13.36
CA ALA A 661 -7.13 37.02 13.69
C ALA A 661 -6.25 36.96 14.95
N SER A 662 -6.74 36.34 16.04
CA SER A 662 -5.97 36.16 17.28
C SER A 662 -4.71 35.31 17.05
N TYR A 663 -4.78 34.26 16.22
CA TYR A 663 -3.62 33.45 15.90
C TYR A 663 -2.59 34.24 15.08
N ARG A 664 -3.04 35.09 14.16
CA ARG A 664 -2.14 35.96 13.39
C ARG A 664 -1.48 36.99 14.27
N GLU A 665 -2.23 37.60 15.19
CA GLU A 665 -1.72 38.55 16.18
C GLU A 665 -0.68 37.91 17.09
N SER A 666 -0.96 36.74 17.66
CA SER A 666 0.00 36.01 18.53
C SER A 666 1.29 35.61 17.79
N ASN A 667 1.30 35.51 16.48
CA ASN A 667 2.49 35.27 15.67
C ASN A 667 3.17 36.54 15.15
N ASP A 668 2.64 37.74 15.46
CA ASP A 668 3.20 39.01 15.02
C ASP A 668 4.34 39.47 15.93
N TRP A 669 5.42 38.68 15.92
CA TRP A 669 6.63 38.94 16.70
C TRP A 669 7.19 40.36 16.50
N LEU A 670 7.08 40.91 15.28
CA LEU A 670 7.60 42.24 14.95
C LEU A 670 6.66 43.31 15.51
N GLY A 671 5.35 43.12 15.41
CA GLY A 671 4.36 44.03 16.01
C GLY A 671 4.52 44.10 17.52
N HIS A 672 4.70 42.97 18.20
CA HIS A 672 4.97 42.92 19.64
C HIS A 672 6.27 43.67 19.99
N PHE A 673 7.38 43.41 19.28
CA PHE A 673 8.62 44.12 19.49
C PHE A 673 8.45 45.63 19.31
N LEU A 674 7.78 46.06 18.20
CA LEU A 674 7.55 47.47 17.93
C LEU A 674 6.68 48.14 19.02
N SER A 675 5.60 47.48 19.45
CA SER A 675 4.71 48.05 20.46
C SER A 675 5.33 48.13 21.86
N GLU A 676 6.19 47.16 22.21
CA GLU A 676 6.78 47.09 23.55
C GLU A 676 8.13 47.83 23.66
N CYS A 677 8.91 47.90 22.61
CA CYS A 677 10.27 48.41 22.65
C CYS A 677 10.52 49.67 21.82
N CYS A 678 9.55 50.05 20.99
CA CYS A 678 9.71 51.18 20.07
C CYS A 678 8.59 52.20 20.17
N MET A 679 8.89 53.45 19.94
CA MET A 679 7.92 54.47 19.59
C MET A 679 7.96 54.62 18.05
N VAL A 680 6.78 54.45 17.42
CA VAL A 680 6.64 54.62 15.97
C VAL A 680 6.13 56.03 15.67
N ASP A 681 6.98 56.84 15.04
CA ASP A 681 6.66 58.22 14.64
C ASP A 681 7.50 58.57 13.44
N ALA A 682 6.88 59.25 12.46
CA ALA A 682 7.50 59.57 11.17
C ALA A 682 8.79 60.46 11.30
N ASP A 683 8.87 61.24 12.37
CA ASP A 683 9.99 62.14 12.60
C ASP A 683 11.15 61.50 13.40
N CYS A 684 10.97 60.23 13.81
CA CYS A 684 11.94 59.48 14.59
C CYS A 684 12.84 58.59 13.74
N TYR A 685 14.01 58.25 14.27
CA TYR A 685 14.93 57.30 13.65
C TYR A 685 15.68 56.49 14.73
N ALA A 686 16.10 55.31 14.38
CA ALA A 686 16.97 54.46 15.24
C ALA A 686 18.21 53.98 14.44
N LYS A 687 19.34 53.79 15.13
CA LYS A 687 20.48 53.14 14.50
C LYS A 687 20.21 51.64 14.31
N SER A 688 20.47 51.16 13.09
CA SER A 688 20.23 49.79 12.69
C SER A 688 20.86 48.77 13.67
N GLY A 689 22.12 48.98 14.11
CA GLY A 689 22.80 48.07 15.04
C GLY A 689 22.12 47.99 16.42
N GLU A 690 21.74 49.16 16.98
CA GLU A 690 21.07 49.27 18.27
C GLU A 690 19.68 48.62 18.22
N LEU A 691 18.92 48.88 17.14
CA LEU A 691 17.60 48.32 16.93
C LEU A 691 17.62 46.80 16.88
N TYR A 692 18.57 46.20 16.15
CA TYR A 692 18.70 44.76 16.05
C TYR A 692 19.18 44.14 17.37
N SER A 693 20.05 44.82 18.13
CA SER A 693 20.49 44.37 19.46
C SER A 693 19.32 44.36 20.44
N ALA A 694 18.48 45.43 20.46
CA ALA A 694 17.28 45.51 21.27
C ALA A 694 16.28 44.39 20.90
N TYR A 695 16.07 44.14 19.60
CA TYR A 695 15.25 43.02 19.13
C TYR A 695 15.78 41.65 19.64
N ARG A 696 17.09 41.42 19.57
CA ARG A 696 17.68 40.18 20.06
C ARG A 696 17.45 39.99 21.57
N ALA A 697 17.64 41.03 22.35
CA ALA A 697 17.42 41.00 23.78
C ALA A 697 15.94 40.74 24.12
N TYR A 698 15.05 41.45 23.43
CA TYR A 698 13.61 41.24 23.57
C TYR A 698 13.19 39.82 23.22
N ALA A 699 13.62 39.32 22.03
CA ALA A 699 13.24 37.99 21.60
C ALA A 699 13.76 36.90 22.56
N ALA A 700 14.95 37.09 23.13
CA ALA A 700 15.49 36.18 24.15
C ALA A 700 14.68 36.24 25.46
N SER A 701 14.26 37.41 25.90
CA SER A 701 13.49 37.58 27.14
C SER A 701 12.08 36.96 27.10
N VAL A 702 11.44 37.01 25.92
CA VAL A 702 10.10 36.43 25.71
C VAL A 702 10.15 34.98 25.15
N GLY A 703 11.33 34.38 25.05
CA GLY A 703 11.51 33.02 24.52
C GLY A 703 11.20 32.88 23.01
N GLU A 704 11.26 34.00 22.26
CA GLU A 704 11.05 34.00 20.83
C GLU A 704 12.31 33.59 20.04
N TYR A 705 12.13 32.99 18.87
CA TYR A 705 13.24 32.68 17.98
C TYR A 705 13.89 33.96 17.46
N VAL A 706 15.19 34.13 17.73
CA VAL A 706 15.97 35.24 17.25
C VAL A 706 16.22 35.09 15.74
N ARG A 707 15.59 35.93 14.91
CA ARG A 707 15.75 35.92 13.46
C ARG A 707 17.06 36.53 13.04
N SER A 708 17.53 36.16 11.86
CA SER A 708 18.75 36.75 11.27
C SER A 708 18.56 38.24 11.03
N THR A 709 19.69 38.98 10.98
CA THR A 709 19.69 40.41 10.64
C THR A 709 18.96 40.67 9.31
N THR A 710 19.17 39.79 8.33
CA THR A 710 18.51 39.91 7.01
C THR A 710 16.99 39.76 7.13
N ASP A 711 16.51 38.72 7.82
CA ASP A 711 15.07 38.49 7.99
C ASP A 711 14.39 39.60 8.80
N PHE A 712 15.08 40.08 9.85
CA PHE A 712 14.59 41.21 10.65
C PHE A 712 14.35 42.44 9.80
N TYR A 713 15.37 42.89 9.05
CA TYR A 713 15.23 44.09 8.23
C TYR A 713 14.33 43.92 7.02
N SER A 714 14.29 42.77 6.40
CA SER A 714 13.30 42.48 5.37
C SER A 714 11.86 42.58 5.91
N SER A 715 11.63 42.15 7.13
CA SER A 715 10.32 42.26 7.78
C SER A 715 9.99 43.73 8.14
N MET A 716 10.98 44.50 8.54
CA MET A 716 10.83 45.95 8.80
C MET A 716 10.47 46.71 7.52
N GLU A 717 11.17 46.42 6.40
CA GLU A 717 10.92 47.03 5.08
C GLU A 717 9.50 46.67 4.58
N LEU A 718 9.04 45.45 4.76
CA LEU A 718 7.67 45.05 4.42
C LEU A 718 6.60 45.80 5.23
N ARG A 719 6.93 46.30 6.41
CA ARG A 719 6.06 47.18 7.22
C ARG A 719 6.19 48.66 6.91
N GLY A 720 7.01 49.02 5.96
CA GLY A 720 7.18 50.39 5.49
C GLY A 720 8.31 51.19 6.15
N PHE A 721 9.11 50.57 7.03
CA PHE A 721 10.27 51.20 7.61
C PHE A 721 11.44 51.21 6.60
N THR A 722 12.01 52.38 6.35
CA THR A 722 13.10 52.51 5.35
C THR A 722 14.45 52.53 6.04
N ARG A 723 15.45 51.92 5.39
CA ARG A 723 16.84 51.90 5.87
C ARG A 723 17.71 52.72 4.92
N HIS A 724 18.45 53.70 5.43
CA HIS A 724 19.38 54.47 4.64
C HIS A 724 20.74 54.63 5.30
N LYS A 725 21.78 54.81 4.50
CA LYS A 725 23.17 55.00 4.97
C LYS A 725 23.46 56.46 5.18
N THR A 726 23.97 56.83 6.38
CA THR A 726 24.41 58.16 6.74
C THR A 726 25.89 58.16 7.14
N LYS A 727 26.49 59.36 7.36
CA LYS A 727 27.85 59.51 7.90
C LYS A 727 27.98 58.92 9.33
N LYS A 728 26.84 58.76 10.07
CA LYS A 728 26.77 58.22 11.43
C LYS A 728 26.42 56.75 11.49
N GLY A 729 26.32 56.08 10.33
CA GLY A 729 25.94 54.67 10.23
C GLY A 729 24.64 54.47 9.43
N ILE A 730 24.07 53.24 9.49
CA ILE A 730 22.79 52.91 8.86
C ILE A 730 21.67 53.25 9.85
N LEU A 731 20.74 54.07 9.40
CA LEU A 731 19.54 54.47 10.18
C LEU A 731 18.29 53.80 9.60
N VAL A 732 17.31 53.59 10.49
CA VAL A 732 15.96 53.15 10.19
C VAL A 732 15.04 54.29 10.55
N ASP A 733 14.27 54.79 9.59
CA ASP A 733 13.35 55.89 9.78
C ASP A 733 11.97 55.44 10.22
N GLY A 734 11.23 56.31 10.89
CA GLY A 734 9.88 56.10 11.32
C GLY A 734 9.71 55.43 12.70
N LEU A 735 10.79 55.28 13.44
CA LEU A 735 10.75 54.72 14.81
C LEU A 735 11.95 55.12 15.65
N MET A 736 11.81 55.05 16.99
CA MET A 736 12.92 55.12 17.94
C MET A 736 12.75 54.09 19.05
N LEU A 737 13.86 53.66 19.67
CA LEU A 737 13.80 52.77 20.86
C LEU A 737 13.31 53.58 22.07
N LEU A 738 12.45 52.95 22.89
CA LEU A 738 12.02 53.52 24.15
C LEU A 738 13.17 53.43 25.17
N GLU A 739 13.51 54.60 25.79
CA GLU A 739 14.55 54.69 26.81
C GLU A 739 14.05 54.05 28.11
N GLY A 740 14.90 53.25 28.79
CA GLY A 740 14.68 52.75 30.16
C GLY A 740 14.26 51.30 30.29
N ARG A 741 14.24 50.48 29.23
CA ARG A 741 14.16 49.01 29.35
C ARG A 741 15.53 48.39 29.04
N GLU A 742 16.38 48.31 30.09
CA GLU A 742 17.52 47.40 30.05
C GLU A 742 16.99 45.97 30.08
N PHE A 743 16.84 45.37 28.91
CA PHE A 743 16.67 43.93 28.83
C PHE A 743 18.05 43.30 29.04
N LEU A 744 18.29 42.93 30.31
CA LEU A 744 19.41 42.14 30.86
C LEU A 744 20.66 41.97 30.01
N GLU A 745 21.77 42.44 30.55
CA GLU A 745 23.12 42.03 30.14
C GLU A 745 23.29 40.52 30.05
#